data_fc94b90b1b4fc242059c2b5f29dc7980
#
_entry.id   fc94b90b1b4fc242059c2b5f29dc7980
#
_cell.length_a   1.000
_cell.length_b   1.000
_cell.length_c   1.000
_cell.angle_alpha   90.00
_cell.angle_beta   90.00
_cell.angle_gamma   90.00
#
_symmetry.space_group_name_H-M   'P 1'
#
loop_
_entity.id
_entity.type
_entity.pdbx_description
1 polymer ?
#
loop_
_entity_poly.entity_id
_entity_poly.type
_entity_poly.pdbx_seq_one_letter_code
_entity_poly.pdbx_strand_id
1 'polypeptide(L)'
;MKNLNYLLSLILIMPIVSVAQDSSDTDVEEVVVVGSQIKGASITASLPVTVLSADDIEALGVSDGEELVEGLVEQGMNFFNEQERASGGVNAGRGDTGAYNLRNMGVGNTLTLLNGRRMVNNAGYQTEFIGGDFVPTVTVNTNLIPTNGLDRLEILRDGASALYGADAVAGVVNNVLQTDYEGSSLAVRVTGYEHFDAQNYDISYKFGTDFNDGATNISLFARYRDRGNISASEDERWYSQDYRRYLADDDPFNVNAMRNTTTFGWFGLDLSGRGVGEAWHASNDGETEMADATDPRGGAALCALPGAVLTGFGTCMFDTNLGDNRSNQRGMGDYRGDMTRSQIFLFTNHEFDNGVELFNEVGYYKSDSFRRISAGSFRSSMYSIPGDYYWFSQLPESIGFPTNRSVGIDGWRPFNLNREISVDKTSTRFVLGLRGTTKNGWDWETAIVNADAKSVDAAANRITYEALYEQFYGDVSTTADAFNIFDTNWETNNGDNILTTIYRRDKSSLDMIDFKISNNELFELPAGPVGILIGLERRKEQYTDDRDPYLDGTITNQDCCGVTSATRSHPFTSGVLGSSPTIDVVGTKRVSSSFVEMLIPVTEKLDAQVAVRSEDFSDTESTTVGRIALGYTINDIIKLRASASTAFRSPNILQLNQPYVTRSGTRVDAVQEYRIFKNNNDVRPSSGNGFGSDYTIFTLHYRLGNPDLKPEESDNATFGVV
;
A
#
# COMPACT_ATOMS: atom_id res chain seq x y z
N MET A 1 -9.12 -21.21 -13.10
CA MET A 1 -9.11 -22.27 -14.16
C MET A 1 -9.64 -21.81 -15.53
N LYS A 2 -10.64 -20.93 -15.64
CA LYS A 2 -11.13 -20.47 -16.97
C LYS A 2 -10.11 -19.64 -17.76
N ASN A 3 -9.26 -18.86 -17.10
CA ASN A 3 -8.27 -18.00 -17.75
C ASN A 3 -6.97 -18.73 -18.13
N LEU A 4 -6.67 -19.84 -17.48
CA LEU A 4 -5.50 -20.68 -17.78
C LEU A 4 -5.61 -21.35 -19.17
N ASN A 5 -6.83 -21.68 -19.61
CA ASN A 5 -7.07 -22.31 -20.92
C ASN A 5 -6.80 -21.37 -22.10
N TYR A 6 -6.95 -20.05 -21.95
CA TYR A 6 -6.63 -19.08 -23.00
C TYR A 6 -5.13 -18.81 -23.12
N LEU A 7 -4.39 -18.83 -22.00
CA LEU A 7 -2.93 -18.67 -22.01
C LEU A 7 -2.24 -19.92 -22.58
N LEU A 8 -2.69 -21.10 -22.18
CA LEU A 8 -2.21 -22.39 -22.74
C LEU A 8 -2.48 -22.54 -24.23
N SER A 9 -3.60 -22.02 -24.74
CA SER A 9 -3.90 -22.05 -26.18
C SER A 9 -3.03 -21.08 -27.01
N LEU A 10 -2.52 -20.00 -26.41
CA LEU A 10 -1.60 -19.07 -27.07
C LEU A 10 -0.18 -19.62 -27.13
N ILE A 11 0.25 -20.37 -26.11
CA ILE A 11 1.58 -20.98 -26.01
C ILE A 11 1.71 -22.18 -26.96
N LEU A 12 0.64 -22.89 -27.27
CA LEU A 12 0.64 -24.06 -28.14
C LEU A 12 0.83 -23.76 -29.65
N ILE A 13 0.83 -22.50 -30.07
CA ILE A 13 0.96 -22.08 -31.47
C ILE A 13 2.39 -21.62 -31.80
N MET A 14 3.30 -21.51 -30.84
CA MET A 14 4.68 -21.10 -31.11
C MET A 14 5.59 -22.32 -31.41
N PRO A 15 6.39 -22.29 -32.50
CA PRO A 15 7.32 -23.35 -32.81
C PRO A 15 8.45 -23.37 -31.76
N ILE A 16 8.65 -24.52 -31.15
CA ILE A 16 9.79 -24.75 -30.25
C ILE A 16 11.03 -24.95 -31.15
N VAL A 17 11.83 -23.89 -31.30
CA VAL A 17 13.16 -23.99 -31.89
C VAL A 17 14.14 -24.08 -30.73
N SER A 18 14.65 -25.27 -30.46
CA SER A 18 15.73 -25.52 -29.51
C SER A 18 17.06 -25.24 -30.21
N VAL A 19 17.68 -24.11 -29.89
CA VAL A 19 19.07 -23.82 -30.27
C VAL A 19 19.95 -24.03 -29.05
N ALA A 20 20.95 -24.88 -29.15
CA ALA A 20 21.96 -25.06 -28.12
C ALA A 20 22.87 -23.82 -28.09
N GLN A 21 22.99 -23.20 -26.95
CA GLN A 21 23.80 -22.01 -26.73
C GLN A 21 25.25 -22.43 -26.54
N ASP A 22 26.13 -21.99 -27.43
CA ASP A 22 27.58 -22.04 -27.24
C ASP A 22 27.99 -20.75 -26.52
N SER A 23 28.55 -20.86 -25.32
CA SER A 23 29.04 -19.73 -24.55
C SER A 23 30.29 -19.15 -25.20
N SER A 24 30.14 -18.13 -26.02
CA SER A 24 31.27 -17.29 -26.44
C SER A 24 31.44 -16.13 -25.47
N ASP A 25 32.66 -15.93 -24.97
CA ASP A 25 33.09 -14.72 -24.28
C ASP A 25 32.69 -13.50 -25.12
N THR A 26 31.60 -12.82 -24.69
CA THR A 26 31.24 -11.52 -25.24
C THR A 26 31.99 -10.47 -24.42
N ASP A 27 32.66 -9.56 -25.10
CA ASP A 27 33.17 -8.31 -24.55
C ASP A 27 32.09 -7.70 -23.66
N VAL A 28 32.43 -7.42 -22.41
CA VAL A 28 31.54 -6.75 -21.45
C VAL A 28 31.27 -5.36 -22.00
N GLU A 29 30.11 -5.19 -22.62
CA GLU A 29 29.60 -3.88 -23.02
C GLU A 29 29.62 -2.98 -21.75
N GLU A 30 30.25 -1.83 -21.83
CA GLU A 30 30.51 -0.96 -20.68
C GLU A 30 29.20 -0.42 -20.12
N VAL A 31 28.74 -1.07 -19.06
CA VAL A 31 27.43 -0.91 -18.44
C VAL A 31 27.33 0.46 -17.79
N VAL A 32 26.38 1.31 -18.24
CA VAL A 32 26.03 2.53 -17.54
C VAL A 32 25.38 2.17 -16.22
N VAL A 33 26.10 2.38 -15.13
CA VAL A 33 25.61 2.11 -13.76
C VAL A 33 24.99 3.37 -13.18
N VAL A 34 23.90 3.25 -12.41
CA VAL A 34 23.33 4.40 -11.65
C VAL A 34 24.42 5.11 -10.84
N GLY A 35 24.71 6.33 -11.19
CA GLY A 35 25.79 7.10 -10.58
C GLY A 35 26.39 8.08 -11.55
N SER A 36 26.30 7.79 -12.86
CA SER A 36 26.48 8.75 -13.94
C SER A 36 25.51 8.45 -15.08
N GLN A 37 25.16 9.43 -15.83
CA GLN A 37 24.39 9.30 -17.07
C GLN A 37 25.28 9.54 -18.32
N ILE A 38 26.61 9.75 -18.14
CA ILE A 38 27.58 9.85 -19.24
C ILE A 38 27.87 8.45 -19.74
N LYS A 39 27.65 8.18 -21.04
CA LYS A 39 27.91 6.88 -21.66
C LYS A 39 29.41 6.55 -21.62
N GLY A 40 29.76 5.31 -21.27
CA GLY A 40 31.15 4.88 -21.18
C GLY A 40 31.92 5.39 -19.96
N ALA A 41 31.27 6.00 -18.99
CA ALA A 41 31.93 6.54 -17.80
C ALA A 41 32.19 5.46 -16.74
N SER A 42 33.45 5.23 -16.38
CA SER A 42 33.82 4.33 -15.27
C SER A 42 33.74 5.05 -13.93
N ILE A 43 32.65 4.85 -13.15
CA ILE A 43 32.38 5.60 -11.91
C ILE A 43 32.44 4.75 -10.66
N THR A 44 32.76 3.48 -10.79
CA THR A 44 32.75 2.50 -9.68
C THR A 44 33.58 2.91 -8.46
N ALA A 45 34.46 3.92 -8.60
CA ALA A 45 35.34 4.37 -7.52
C ALA A 45 34.73 5.46 -6.62
N SER A 46 33.80 6.28 -7.12
CA SER A 46 33.37 7.50 -6.39
C SER A 46 32.00 7.37 -5.67
N LEU A 47 31.17 6.38 -6.01
CA LEU A 47 29.81 6.28 -5.51
C LEU A 47 29.48 4.92 -4.85
N PRO A 48 28.57 4.89 -3.84
CA PRO A 48 28.10 3.68 -3.19
C PRO A 48 27.01 2.99 -4.02
N VAL A 49 27.38 2.36 -5.13
CA VAL A 49 26.43 1.61 -5.98
C VAL A 49 26.55 0.12 -5.66
N THR A 50 25.42 -0.54 -5.49
CA THR A 50 25.27 -2.00 -5.48
C THR A 50 24.66 -2.43 -6.81
N VAL A 51 25.23 -3.42 -7.45
CA VAL A 51 24.69 -4.04 -8.65
C VAL A 51 24.42 -5.51 -8.32
N LEU A 52 23.19 -5.94 -8.54
CA LEU A 52 22.78 -7.36 -8.51
C LEU A 52 22.58 -7.81 -9.95
N SER A 53 23.33 -8.80 -10.39
CA SER A 53 23.19 -9.40 -11.72
C SER A 53 21.89 -10.21 -11.86
N ALA A 54 21.57 -10.62 -13.08
CA ALA A 54 20.45 -11.53 -13.33
C ALA A 54 20.61 -12.84 -12.51
N ASP A 55 21.83 -13.36 -12.41
CA ASP A 55 22.13 -14.59 -11.64
C ASP A 55 21.93 -14.39 -10.13
N ASP A 56 22.33 -13.22 -9.59
CA ASP A 56 22.09 -12.89 -8.19
C ASP A 56 20.58 -12.81 -7.89
N ILE A 57 19.81 -12.18 -8.79
CA ILE A 57 18.35 -12.07 -8.68
C ILE A 57 17.69 -13.46 -8.77
N GLU A 58 18.14 -14.30 -9.68
CA GLU A 58 17.66 -15.68 -9.80
C GLU A 58 17.96 -16.50 -8.55
N ALA A 59 19.17 -16.32 -7.97
CA ALA A 59 19.59 -16.98 -6.73
C ALA A 59 18.75 -16.56 -5.52
N LEU A 60 18.20 -15.33 -5.50
CA LEU A 60 17.23 -14.91 -4.47
C LEU A 60 15.91 -15.70 -4.56
N GLY A 61 15.62 -16.32 -5.70
CA GLY A 61 14.43 -17.14 -5.89
C GLY A 61 13.12 -16.33 -5.93
N VAL A 62 13.20 -15.03 -6.18
CA VAL A 62 12.06 -14.12 -6.16
C VAL A 62 11.15 -14.31 -7.37
N SER A 63 9.87 -14.15 -7.15
CA SER A 63 8.85 -14.33 -8.19
C SER A 63 8.22 -13.02 -8.66
N ASP A 64 8.33 -11.94 -7.89
CA ASP A 64 7.77 -10.63 -8.26
C ASP A 64 8.55 -9.48 -7.61
N GLY A 65 8.11 -8.25 -7.91
CA GLY A 65 8.78 -7.05 -7.41
C GLY A 65 8.67 -6.86 -5.90
N GLU A 66 7.61 -7.37 -5.27
CA GLU A 66 7.44 -7.33 -3.81
C GLU A 66 8.46 -8.25 -3.13
N GLU A 67 8.57 -9.52 -3.58
CA GLU A 67 9.57 -10.47 -3.09
C GLU A 67 11.01 -9.98 -3.36
N LEU A 68 11.24 -9.30 -4.51
CA LEU A 68 12.53 -8.69 -4.81
C LEU A 68 12.90 -7.62 -3.78
N VAL A 69 11.96 -6.73 -3.45
CA VAL A 69 12.15 -5.69 -2.43
C VAL A 69 12.46 -6.31 -1.07
N GLU A 70 11.74 -7.35 -0.67
CA GLU A 70 11.95 -8.06 0.60
C GLU A 70 13.33 -8.74 0.68
N GLY A 71 13.87 -9.17 -0.45
CA GLY A 71 15.17 -9.83 -0.55
C GLY A 71 16.38 -8.89 -0.46
N LEU A 72 16.18 -7.55 -0.52
CA LEU A 72 17.29 -6.59 -0.55
C LEU A 72 17.77 -6.23 0.85
N VAL A 73 19.08 -6.28 1.07
CA VAL A 73 19.71 -5.89 2.34
C VAL A 73 19.65 -4.36 2.60
N GLU A 74 19.53 -3.57 1.57
CA GLU A 74 19.41 -2.10 1.64
C GLU A 74 18.00 -1.63 2.01
N GLN A 75 17.02 -2.54 1.96
CA GLN A 75 15.62 -2.27 2.23
C GLN A 75 15.39 -1.99 3.72
N GLY A 76 14.64 -0.94 4.00
CA GLY A 76 14.15 -0.64 5.36
C GLY A 76 12.96 -1.51 5.73
N MET A 77 12.69 -1.66 7.04
CA MET A 77 11.60 -2.50 7.54
C MET A 77 10.19 -1.96 7.23
N ASN A 78 10.05 -0.66 7.04
CA ASN A 78 8.76 -0.01 6.77
C ASN A 78 8.59 0.26 5.28
N PHE A 79 8.41 -0.77 4.50
CA PHE A 79 8.10 -0.67 3.07
C PHE A 79 6.64 -1.05 2.80
N PHE A 80 6.11 -0.59 1.69
CA PHE A 80 4.76 -0.96 1.31
C PHE A 80 4.76 -2.35 0.67
N ASN A 81 3.88 -3.18 1.21
CA ASN A 81 3.47 -4.44 0.63
C ASN A 81 1.97 -4.65 0.86
N GLU A 82 1.38 -5.68 0.30
CA GLU A 82 -0.05 -5.94 0.46
C GLU A 82 -0.47 -6.24 1.89
N GLN A 83 0.46 -6.69 2.73
CA GLN A 83 0.22 -7.02 4.13
C GLN A 83 0.41 -5.82 5.04
N GLU A 84 0.93 -4.69 4.52
CA GLU A 84 1.13 -3.47 5.27
C GLU A 84 -0.19 -3.01 5.90
N ARG A 85 -0.18 -2.94 7.23
CA ARG A 85 -1.32 -2.51 8.04
C ARG A 85 -1.11 -1.15 8.71
N ALA A 86 0.06 -0.53 8.54
CA ALA A 86 0.39 0.76 9.17
C ALA A 86 -0.60 1.85 8.75
N SER A 87 -1.18 1.75 7.56
CA SER A 87 -2.21 2.68 7.11
C SER A 87 -3.53 2.55 7.86
N GLY A 88 -3.78 1.47 8.58
CA GLY A 88 -5.01 1.20 9.34
C GLY A 88 -6.30 1.59 8.62
N GLY A 89 -7.39 0.91 8.83
CA GLY A 89 -8.70 1.33 8.29
C GLY A 89 -8.83 1.22 6.77
N VAL A 90 -9.24 2.30 6.09
CA VAL A 90 -9.66 2.31 4.67
C VAL A 90 -8.58 1.89 3.68
N ASN A 91 -7.32 2.10 4.03
CA ASN A 91 -6.19 1.78 3.15
C ASN A 91 -5.64 0.37 3.38
N ALA A 92 -6.06 -0.30 4.44
CA ALA A 92 -5.70 -1.70 4.65
C ALA A 92 -6.35 -2.57 3.56
N GLY A 93 -5.57 -3.40 2.89
CA GLY A 93 -6.07 -4.28 1.83
C GLY A 93 -6.17 -3.61 0.45
N ARG A 94 -5.24 -2.73 0.10
CA ARG A 94 -5.12 -2.16 -1.25
C ARG A 94 -4.72 -3.18 -2.32
N GLY A 95 -4.57 -4.43 -1.95
CA GLY A 95 -4.11 -5.49 -2.85
C GLY A 95 -2.73 -5.14 -3.41
N ASP A 96 -2.23 -5.93 -4.28
CA ASP A 96 -1.06 -5.78 -5.11
C ASP A 96 -0.33 -4.41 -5.03
N THR A 97 0.57 -4.28 -4.06
CA THR A 97 1.34 -3.06 -3.83
C THR A 97 2.73 -3.41 -3.28
N GLY A 98 3.74 -2.77 -3.79
CA GLY A 98 5.11 -2.86 -3.30
C GLY A 98 5.85 -1.55 -3.53
N ALA A 99 6.78 -1.19 -2.67
CA ALA A 99 7.59 0.02 -2.83
C ALA A 99 8.94 -0.13 -2.15
N TYR A 100 9.99 0.43 -2.77
CA TYR A 100 11.30 0.52 -2.13
C TYR A 100 11.30 1.54 -0.98
N ASN A 101 12.00 1.21 0.10
CA ASN A 101 12.28 2.12 1.21
C ASN A 101 13.75 1.99 1.61
N LEU A 102 14.64 2.53 0.80
CA LEU A 102 16.08 2.42 1.07
C LEU A 102 16.45 3.06 2.42
N ARG A 103 17.18 2.31 3.24
CA ARG A 103 17.70 2.75 4.54
C ARG A 103 16.61 3.20 5.53
N ASN A 104 15.36 2.79 5.31
CA ASN A 104 14.21 3.16 6.13
C ASN A 104 13.95 4.69 6.21
N MET A 105 14.27 5.41 5.13
CA MET A 105 14.09 6.87 5.06
C MET A 105 12.70 7.30 4.59
N GLY A 106 11.78 6.35 4.39
CA GLY A 106 10.42 6.56 3.90
C GLY A 106 10.29 6.17 2.42
N VAL A 107 9.18 5.49 2.09
CA VAL A 107 8.93 4.94 0.75
C VAL A 107 8.86 6.00 -0.34
N GLY A 108 8.47 7.24 -0.01
CA GLY A 108 8.44 8.35 -0.95
C GLY A 108 9.82 8.99 -1.23
N ASN A 109 10.88 8.54 -0.56
CA ASN A 109 12.24 9.09 -0.68
C ASN A 109 13.18 8.24 -1.54
N THR A 110 12.67 7.15 -2.12
CA THR A 110 13.42 6.27 -3.03
C THR A 110 12.86 6.38 -4.44
N LEU A 111 13.67 6.83 -5.38
CA LEU A 111 13.27 6.91 -6.78
C LEU A 111 13.41 5.55 -7.45
N THR A 112 12.33 5.07 -8.06
CA THR A 112 12.30 3.83 -8.85
C THR A 112 12.31 4.13 -10.33
N LEU A 113 13.27 3.54 -11.04
CA LEU A 113 13.44 3.66 -12.49
C LEU A 113 13.31 2.29 -13.17
N LEU A 114 12.91 2.31 -14.43
CA LEU A 114 12.97 1.19 -15.36
C LEU A 114 13.76 1.63 -16.59
N ASN A 115 14.85 0.94 -16.91
CA ASN A 115 15.78 1.31 -17.99
C ASN A 115 16.18 2.81 -17.94
N GLY A 116 16.47 3.32 -16.73
CA GLY A 116 16.90 4.71 -16.50
C GLY A 116 15.80 5.76 -16.59
N ARG A 117 14.52 5.38 -16.78
CA ARG A 117 13.37 6.29 -16.89
C ARG A 117 12.36 6.09 -15.77
N ARG A 118 11.70 7.16 -15.37
CA ARG A 118 10.64 7.11 -14.35
C ARG A 118 9.52 6.17 -14.75
N MET A 119 8.94 5.52 -13.77
CA MET A 119 7.74 4.71 -13.87
C MET A 119 6.52 5.51 -13.42
N VAL A 120 5.33 5.10 -13.89
CA VAL A 120 4.07 5.65 -13.40
C VAL A 120 3.84 5.26 -11.95
N ASN A 121 3.35 6.20 -11.15
CA ASN A 121 2.97 5.93 -9.78
C ASN A 121 1.78 4.98 -9.68
N ASN A 122 1.70 4.20 -8.60
CA ASN A 122 0.56 3.36 -8.31
C ASN A 122 -0.74 4.19 -8.25
N ALA A 123 -1.80 3.69 -8.84
CA ALA A 123 -3.10 4.34 -8.82
C ALA A 123 -3.71 4.38 -7.41
N GLY A 124 -3.50 3.37 -6.56
CA GLY A 124 -3.93 3.39 -5.17
C GLY A 124 -2.84 3.90 -4.24
N TYR A 125 -3.02 5.03 -3.57
CA TYR A 125 -2.04 5.51 -2.60
C TYR A 125 -2.09 4.72 -1.29
N GLN A 126 -0.96 4.68 -0.61
CA GLN A 126 -0.82 4.20 0.77
C GLN A 126 -0.60 5.39 1.72
N THR A 127 -0.45 5.12 2.99
CA THR A 127 -0.13 6.16 3.99
C THR A 127 1.09 5.76 4.79
N GLU A 128 2.02 6.69 4.93
CA GLU A 128 3.13 6.59 5.89
C GLU A 128 2.73 7.21 7.22
N PHE A 129 3.27 6.68 8.31
CA PHE A 129 3.08 7.25 9.64
C PHE A 129 4.19 8.28 9.91
N ILE A 130 3.89 9.56 9.72
CA ILE A 130 4.84 10.66 9.85
C ILE A 130 4.31 11.66 10.88
N GLY A 131 5.16 12.01 11.86
CA GLY A 131 4.80 13.02 12.85
C GLY A 131 3.61 12.66 13.74
N GLY A 132 3.28 11.38 13.86
CA GLY A 132 2.14 10.90 14.66
C GLY A 132 0.81 10.82 13.92
N ASP A 133 0.81 11.01 12.59
CA ASP A 133 -0.38 10.89 11.74
C ASP A 133 -0.08 10.14 10.43
N PHE A 134 -1.14 9.68 9.76
CA PHE A 134 -1.06 8.98 8.49
C PHE A 134 -1.06 9.97 7.31
N VAL A 135 0.08 10.07 6.63
CA VAL A 135 0.29 10.98 5.50
C VAL A 135 0.17 10.21 4.18
N PRO A 136 -0.62 10.67 3.20
CA PRO A 136 -0.75 9.98 1.92
C PRO A 136 0.56 10.05 1.14
N THR A 137 1.01 8.88 0.70
CA THR A 137 2.24 8.70 -0.06
C THR A 137 1.93 7.96 -1.36
N VAL A 138 2.41 8.51 -2.46
CA VAL A 138 2.26 7.94 -3.80
C VAL A 138 3.63 7.48 -4.27
N THR A 139 3.75 6.20 -4.62
CA THR A 139 4.99 5.57 -5.05
C THR A 139 4.74 4.67 -6.25
N VAL A 140 5.79 4.24 -6.92
CA VAL A 140 5.72 3.19 -7.95
C VAL A 140 5.36 1.85 -7.29
N ASN A 141 4.48 1.08 -7.91
CA ASN A 141 4.29 -0.32 -7.52
C ASN A 141 5.40 -1.19 -8.13
N THR A 142 6.25 -1.76 -7.28
CA THR A 142 7.39 -2.58 -7.73
C THR A 142 6.97 -3.85 -8.47
N ASN A 143 5.72 -4.30 -8.28
CA ASN A 143 5.18 -5.46 -9.02
C ASN A 143 4.95 -5.18 -10.52
N LEU A 144 5.03 -3.91 -10.95
CA LEU A 144 5.06 -3.55 -12.37
C LEU A 144 6.38 -3.94 -13.06
N ILE A 145 7.43 -4.31 -12.31
CA ILE A 145 8.74 -4.67 -12.83
C ILE A 145 8.72 -6.14 -13.25
N PRO A 146 9.05 -6.47 -14.51
CA PRO A 146 9.12 -7.86 -14.97
C PRO A 146 10.40 -8.53 -14.47
N THR A 147 10.38 -9.10 -13.26
CA THR A 147 11.56 -9.69 -12.62
C THR A 147 12.21 -10.80 -13.45
N ASN A 148 11.44 -11.51 -14.27
CA ASN A 148 11.98 -12.51 -15.20
C ASN A 148 12.74 -11.90 -16.40
N GLY A 149 12.60 -10.60 -16.66
CA GLY A 149 13.30 -9.88 -17.74
C GLY A 149 14.45 -9.02 -17.24
N LEU A 150 14.75 -9.01 -15.93
CA LEU A 150 15.86 -8.23 -15.39
C LEU A 150 17.21 -8.76 -15.88
N ASP A 151 18.02 -7.86 -16.36
CA ASP A 151 19.46 -8.04 -16.60
C ASP A 151 20.24 -7.78 -15.32
N ARG A 152 19.89 -6.70 -14.64
CA ARG A 152 20.47 -6.32 -13.36
C ARG A 152 19.60 -5.33 -12.60
N LEU A 153 19.87 -5.25 -11.30
CA LEU A 153 19.32 -4.22 -10.42
C LEU A 153 20.45 -3.33 -9.94
N GLU A 154 20.34 -2.02 -10.16
CA GLU A 154 21.32 -1.04 -9.76
C GLU A 154 20.79 -0.20 -8.62
N ILE A 155 21.48 -0.14 -7.48
CA ILE A 155 21.06 0.58 -6.28
C ILE A 155 22.10 1.62 -5.91
N LEU A 156 21.78 2.89 -6.10
CA LEU A 156 22.59 4.01 -5.63
C LEU A 156 22.11 4.45 -4.25
N ARG A 157 22.94 4.26 -3.23
CA ARG A 157 22.63 4.53 -1.81
C ARG A 157 23.10 5.91 -1.35
N ASP A 158 22.83 6.95 -2.14
CA ASP A 158 23.22 8.31 -1.84
C ASP A 158 22.17 9.29 -2.38
N GLY A 159 22.13 10.51 -1.87
CA GLY A 159 21.29 11.56 -2.44
C GLY A 159 21.64 11.78 -3.90
N ALA A 160 20.68 11.53 -4.79
CA ALA A 160 20.91 11.53 -6.24
C ALA A 160 20.02 12.49 -7.01
N SER A 161 19.37 13.42 -6.33
CA SER A 161 18.45 14.37 -6.98
C SER A 161 19.14 15.26 -8.01
N ALA A 162 20.46 15.53 -7.89
CA ALA A 162 21.22 16.25 -8.89
C ALA A 162 21.37 15.51 -10.23
N LEU A 163 21.22 14.18 -10.24
CA LEU A 163 21.27 13.33 -11.43
C LEU A 163 19.87 12.98 -11.94
N TYR A 164 18.94 12.61 -11.02
CA TYR A 164 17.66 11.99 -11.36
C TYR A 164 16.42 12.80 -10.96
N GLY A 165 16.60 13.93 -10.27
CA GLY A 165 15.53 14.85 -9.86
C GLY A 165 14.84 14.48 -8.56
N ALA A 166 13.63 14.95 -8.40
CA ALA A 166 12.82 14.77 -7.20
C ALA A 166 12.72 13.30 -6.77
N ASP A 167 12.52 13.07 -5.46
CA ASP A 167 12.26 11.79 -4.81
C ASP A 167 13.51 10.87 -4.65
N ALA A 168 14.68 11.28 -5.17
CA ALA A 168 15.95 10.56 -5.03
C ALA A 168 16.73 11.01 -3.78
N VAL A 169 16.08 11.08 -2.62
CA VAL A 169 16.66 11.54 -1.34
C VAL A 169 17.43 10.39 -0.66
N ALA A 170 16.79 9.24 -0.48
CA ALA A 170 17.41 8.04 0.08
C ALA A 170 18.31 7.34 -0.94
N GLY A 171 17.98 7.47 -2.21
CA GLY A 171 18.71 6.85 -3.31
C GLY A 171 17.85 6.58 -4.51
N VAL A 172 18.41 5.83 -5.45
CA VAL A 172 17.78 5.42 -6.71
C VAL A 172 17.89 3.91 -6.85
N VAL A 173 16.80 3.28 -7.27
CA VAL A 173 16.78 1.88 -7.71
C VAL A 173 16.42 1.85 -9.18
N ASN A 174 17.37 1.47 -10.03
CA ASN A 174 17.17 1.30 -11.46
C ASN A 174 17.05 -0.18 -11.80
N ASN A 175 15.93 -0.55 -12.36
CA ASN A 175 15.65 -1.90 -12.83
C ASN A 175 16.00 -1.93 -14.31
N VAL A 176 17.07 -2.62 -14.67
CA VAL A 176 17.54 -2.72 -16.05
C VAL A 176 17.07 -4.04 -16.63
N LEU A 177 16.40 -3.98 -17.78
CA LEU A 177 15.84 -5.14 -18.46
C LEU A 177 16.74 -5.56 -19.62
N GLN A 178 16.69 -6.86 -19.94
CA GLN A 178 17.33 -7.44 -21.12
C GLN A 178 16.58 -6.97 -22.38
N THR A 179 17.03 -5.92 -23.04
CA THR A 179 16.34 -5.34 -24.19
C THR A 179 16.78 -5.91 -25.54
N ASP A 180 17.77 -6.82 -25.51
CA ASP A 180 18.42 -7.46 -26.66
C ASP A 180 18.58 -8.99 -26.45
N TYR A 181 17.62 -9.59 -25.78
CA TYR A 181 17.64 -11.02 -25.44
C TYR A 181 17.59 -11.88 -26.71
N GLU A 182 18.43 -12.90 -26.75
CA GLU A 182 18.40 -13.95 -27.77
C GLU A 182 18.08 -15.30 -27.14
N GLY A 183 17.16 -16.04 -27.74
CA GLY A 183 16.79 -17.37 -27.29
C GLY A 183 15.34 -17.51 -26.83
N SER A 184 15.07 -18.63 -26.18
CA SER A 184 13.74 -18.94 -25.63
C SER A 184 13.88 -19.70 -24.31
N SER A 185 13.20 -19.26 -23.28
CA SER A 185 13.18 -19.90 -21.98
C SER A 185 11.77 -19.92 -21.39
N LEU A 186 11.37 -21.08 -20.88
CA LEU A 186 10.11 -21.27 -20.16
C LEU A 186 10.43 -21.81 -18.77
N ALA A 187 10.01 -21.11 -17.73
CA ALA A 187 10.11 -21.58 -16.35
C ALA A 187 8.72 -21.75 -15.72
N VAL A 188 8.55 -22.83 -14.98
CA VAL A 188 7.35 -23.12 -14.20
C VAL A 188 7.79 -23.40 -12.77
N ARG A 189 7.20 -22.66 -11.82
CA ARG A 189 7.45 -22.86 -10.39
C ARG A 189 6.11 -23.13 -9.70
N VAL A 190 6.12 -24.12 -8.81
CA VAL A 190 5.01 -24.41 -7.90
C VAL A 190 5.56 -24.33 -6.48
N THR A 191 4.92 -23.52 -5.65
CA THR A 191 5.30 -23.34 -4.24
C THR A 191 4.14 -23.75 -3.36
N GLY A 192 4.39 -24.61 -2.38
CA GLY A 192 3.46 -24.99 -1.33
C GLY A 192 4.00 -24.63 0.04
N TYR A 193 3.17 -24.78 1.07
CA TYR A 193 3.50 -24.48 2.46
C TYR A 193 3.25 -25.71 3.34
N GLU A 194 4.13 -25.95 4.31
CA GLU A 194 4.04 -27.13 5.19
C GLU A 194 2.78 -27.13 6.06
N HIS A 195 2.31 -25.91 6.45
CA HIS A 195 1.21 -25.76 7.42
C HIS A 195 -0.03 -25.08 6.85
N PHE A 196 -0.04 -24.76 5.55
CA PHE A 196 -1.14 -24.07 4.90
C PHE A 196 -1.52 -24.77 3.61
N ASP A 197 -2.81 -24.79 3.29
CA ASP A 197 -3.33 -25.42 2.08
C ASP A 197 -3.05 -24.63 0.81
N ALA A 198 -2.52 -23.41 0.96
CA ALA A 198 -2.22 -22.52 -0.16
C ALA A 198 -1.14 -23.07 -1.08
N GLN A 199 -1.35 -22.89 -2.38
CA GLN A 199 -0.36 -23.16 -3.43
C GLN A 199 -0.21 -21.95 -4.32
N ASN A 200 1.01 -21.70 -4.79
CA ASN A 200 1.29 -20.65 -5.77
C ASN A 200 1.81 -21.30 -7.03
N TYR A 201 1.36 -20.80 -8.17
CA TYR A 201 1.80 -21.19 -9.51
C TYR A 201 2.42 -19.96 -10.18
N ASP A 202 3.62 -20.13 -10.73
CA ASP A 202 4.32 -19.08 -11.47
C ASP A 202 4.81 -19.65 -12.77
N ILE A 203 4.43 -19.01 -13.88
CA ILE A 203 4.84 -19.38 -15.24
C ILE A 203 5.46 -18.16 -15.87
N SER A 204 6.73 -18.25 -16.28
CA SER A 204 7.43 -17.17 -16.95
C SER A 204 8.01 -17.65 -18.28
N TYR A 205 7.94 -16.78 -19.28
CA TYR A 205 8.44 -17.01 -20.61
C TYR A 205 9.30 -15.85 -21.08
N LYS A 206 10.46 -16.17 -21.65
CA LYS A 206 11.34 -15.22 -22.33
C LYS A 206 11.49 -15.68 -23.78
N PHE A 207 11.49 -14.73 -24.68
CA PHE A 207 11.79 -14.98 -26.09
C PHE A 207 12.51 -13.77 -26.68
N GLY A 208 13.50 -14.00 -27.51
CA GLY A 208 14.13 -12.94 -28.26
C GLY A 208 14.83 -13.49 -29.49
N THR A 209 14.93 -12.65 -30.50
CA THR A 209 15.56 -13.02 -31.77
C THR A 209 15.98 -11.80 -32.56
N ASP A 210 17.05 -11.96 -33.30
CA ASP A 210 17.56 -10.98 -34.23
C ASP A 210 17.04 -11.19 -35.64
N PHE A 211 16.89 -10.08 -36.36
CA PHE A 211 16.53 -9.99 -37.76
C PHE A 211 17.48 -9.04 -38.48
N ASN A 212 17.47 -9.09 -39.84
CA ASN A 212 18.22 -8.18 -40.70
C ASN A 212 19.72 -8.16 -40.36
N ASP A 213 20.34 -9.35 -40.25
CA ASP A 213 21.77 -9.52 -39.94
C ASP A 213 22.18 -8.86 -38.60
N GLY A 214 21.30 -8.92 -37.58
CA GLY A 214 21.53 -8.36 -36.25
C GLY A 214 21.08 -6.90 -36.07
N ALA A 215 20.67 -6.22 -37.14
CA ALA A 215 20.26 -4.82 -37.05
C ALA A 215 18.92 -4.59 -36.29
N THR A 216 18.15 -5.66 -36.08
CA THR A 216 16.85 -5.57 -35.37
C THR A 216 16.75 -6.69 -34.34
N ASN A 217 16.57 -6.36 -33.07
CA ASN A 217 16.19 -7.32 -32.04
C ASN A 217 14.75 -7.13 -31.60
N ILE A 218 14.08 -8.23 -31.30
CA ILE A 218 12.76 -8.26 -30.64
C ILE A 218 12.87 -9.15 -29.41
N SER A 219 12.63 -8.58 -28.22
CA SER A 219 12.64 -9.30 -26.95
C SER A 219 11.28 -9.24 -26.27
N LEU A 220 10.77 -10.39 -25.81
CA LEU A 220 9.48 -10.56 -25.14
C LEU A 220 9.67 -11.22 -23.79
N PHE A 221 9.10 -10.63 -22.74
CA PHE A 221 9.00 -11.20 -21.42
C PHE A 221 7.54 -11.30 -21.02
N ALA A 222 7.08 -12.49 -20.68
CA ALA A 222 5.71 -12.73 -20.21
C ALA A 222 5.74 -13.50 -18.91
N ARG A 223 4.81 -13.19 -18.02
CA ARG A 223 4.65 -13.88 -16.75
C ARG A 223 3.20 -13.99 -16.34
N TYR A 224 2.84 -15.13 -15.79
CA TYR A 224 1.57 -15.35 -15.11
C TYR A 224 1.85 -15.94 -13.74
N ARG A 225 1.24 -15.36 -12.72
CA ARG A 225 1.31 -15.84 -11.34
C ARG A 225 -0.10 -15.98 -10.77
N ASP A 226 -0.33 -17.11 -10.12
CA ASP A 226 -1.53 -17.38 -9.33
C ASP A 226 -1.08 -17.73 -7.91
N ARG A 227 -1.50 -16.94 -6.94
CA ARG A 227 -1.11 -17.07 -5.54
C ARG A 227 -2.31 -17.38 -4.69
N GLY A 228 -2.26 -18.53 -3.98
CA GLY A 228 -3.35 -19.01 -3.14
C GLY A 228 -3.54 -18.19 -1.87
N ASN A 229 -4.78 -18.17 -1.40
CA ASN A 229 -5.18 -17.59 -0.12
C ASN A 229 -4.59 -18.37 1.06
N ILE A 230 -4.24 -17.66 2.13
CA ILE A 230 -3.97 -18.25 3.46
C ILE A 230 -4.96 -17.62 4.44
N SER A 231 -5.92 -18.43 4.92
CA SER A 231 -6.83 -18.01 5.96
C SER A 231 -6.11 -17.88 7.30
N ALA A 232 -6.43 -16.84 8.06
CA ALA A 232 -5.86 -16.67 9.39
C ALA A 232 -6.25 -17.83 10.34
N SER A 233 -7.37 -18.52 10.06
CA SER A 233 -7.84 -19.68 10.86
C SER A 233 -7.07 -20.96 10.63
N GLU A 234 -6.21 -21.07 9.62
CA GLU A 234 -5.42 -22.26 9.33
C GLU A 234 -4.32 -22.54 10.36
N ASP A 235 -3.87 -21.51 11.10
CA ASP A 235 -2.87 -21.69 12.17
C ASP A 235 -3.31 -21.00 13.47
N GLU A 236 -3.66 -21.80 14.48
CA GLU A 236 -4.09 -21.31 15.80
C GLU A 236 -3.04 -20.42 16.48
N ARG A 237 -1.76 -20.65 16.25
CA ARG A 237 -0.68 -19.82 16.83
C ARG A 237 -0.78 -18.36 16.38
N TRP A 238 -1.29 -18.11 15.17
CA TRP A 238 -1.40 -16.78 14.56
C TRP A 238 -2.72 -16.09 14.88
N TYR A 239 -3.84 -16.84 14.84
CA TYR A 239 -5.14 -16.19 14.96
C TYR A 239 -5.67 -16.15 16.39
N SER A 240 -5.25 -17.07 17.25
CA SER A 240 -5.76 -17.08 18.64
C SER A 240 -5.33 -15.84 19.40
N GLN A 241 -6.30 -15.08 19.87
CA GLN A 241 -6.13 -13.91 20.73
C GLN A 241 -6.35 -14.24 22.21
N ASP A 242 -6.61 -15.51 22.54
CA ASP A 242 -6.75 -15.97 23.92
C ASP A 242 -5.38 -16.34 24.51
N TYR A 243 -4.91 -15.50 25.40
CA TYR A 243 -3.62 -15.67 26.07
C TYR A 243 -3.69 -16.43 27.40
N ARG A 244 -4.89 -16.86 27.85
CA ARG A 244 -5.03 -17.67 29.08
C ARG A 244 -4.21 -18.95 29.02
N ARG A 245 -4.04 -19.52 27.86
CA ARG A 245 -3.20 -20.72 27.60
C ARG A 245 -1.73 -20.58 28.00
N TYR A 246 -1.25 -19.35 28.19
CA TYR A 246 0.11 -19.07 28.62
C TYR A 246 0.22 -18.79 30.12
N LEU A 247 -0.90 -18.77 30.84
CA LEU A 247 -0.97 -18.51 32.27
C LEU A 247 -1.15 -19.82 33.03
N ALA A 248 -0.67 -19.88 34.26
CA ALA A 248 -0.97 -21.02 35.16
C ALA A 248 -2.46 -21.04 35.51
N ASP A 249 -3.00 -22.22 35.78
CA ASP A 249 -4.42 -22.40 36.12
C ASP A 249 -4.84 -21.59 37.36
N ASP A 250 -3.93 -21.36 38.28
CA ASP A 250 -4.12 -20.56 39.51
C ASP A 250 -3.71 -19.10 39.40
N ASP A 251 -3.32 -18.65 38.21
CA ASP A 251 -2.95 -17.25 37.96
C ASP A 251 -4.19 -16.36 38.15
N PRO A 252 -4.09 -15.28 38.97
CA PRO A 252 -5.22 -14.39 39.22
C PRO A 252 -5.75 -13.69 37.95
N PHE A 253 -4.97 -13.64 36.88
CA PHE A 253 -5.40 -13.15 35.56
C PHE A 253 -5.98 -14.24 34.67
N ASN A 254 -5.88 -15.50 35.00
CA ASN A 254 -6.50 -16.62 34.27
C ASN A 254 -7.96 -16.79 34.70
N VAL A 255 -8.80 -15.86 34.29
CA VAL A 255 -10.24 -15.89 34.62
C VAL A 255 -11.02 -16.64 33.53
N ASN A 256 -12.07 -17.37 33.95
CA ASN A 256 -12.92 -18.11 33.03
C ASN A 256 -13.64 -17.19 32.02
N ALA A 257 -14.01 -15.98 32.43
CA ALA A 257 -14.50 -14.98 31.50
C ALA A 257 -13.33 -14.33 30.76
N MET A 258 -13.46 -14.13 29.46
CA MET A 258 -12.40 -13.61 28.58
C MET A 258 -12.10 -12.12 28.78
N ARG A 259 -12.24 -11.59 29.99
CA ARG A 259 -12.28 -10.15 30.25
C ARG A 259 -10.91 -9.49 30.29
N ASN A 260 -9.93 -10.09 30.93
CA ASN A 260 -8.67 -9.44 31.25
C ASN A 260 -7.43 -10.13 30.67
N THR A 261 -7.55 -11.36 30.20
CA THR A 261 -6.42 -12.18 29.76
C THR A 261 -6.39 -12.45 28.26
N THR A 262 -7.33 -11.86 27.52
CA THR A 262 -7.43 -12.01 26.07
C THR A 262 -7.27 -10.66 25.41
N THR A 263 -6.66 -10.66 24.22
CA THR A 263 -6.65 -9.49 23.32
C THR A 263 -7.76 -9.58 22.28
N PHE A 264 -8.76 -10.44 22.52
CA PHE A 264 -9.92 -10.51 21.64
C PHE A 264 -10.52 -9.13 21.43
N GLY A 265 -10.72 -8.76 20.17
CA GLY A 265 -11.40 -7.52 19.84
C GLY A 265 -12.86 -7.58 20.33
N TRP A 266 -13.39 -6.45 20.70
CA TRP A 266 -14.79 -6.31 21.02
C TRP A 266 -15.65 -6.72 19.82
N PHE A 267 -16.67 -7.55 20.04
CA PHE A 267 -17.49 -8.12 18.98
C PHE A 267 -18.90 -8.38 19.48
N GLY A 268 -19.90 -8.03 18.68
CA GLY A 268 -21.29 -8.25 19.02
C GLY A 268 -22.07 -6.97 19.22
N LEU A 269 -23.19 -7.09 19.89
CA LEU A 269 -24.10 -5.98 20.17
C LEU A 269 -24.03 -5.62 21.66
N ASP A 270 -23.72 -4.38 21.93
CA ASP A 270 -23.73 -3.80 23.26
C ASP A 270 -24.94 -2.84 23.35
N LEU A 271 -25.86 -3.16 24.25
CA LEU A 271 -27.11 -2.45 24.43
C LEU A 271 -27.06 -1.62 25.71
N SER A 272 -27.04 -0.31 25.55
CA SER A 272 -27.18 0.60 26.67
C SER A 272 -28.65 0.97 26.87
N GLY A 273 -29.06 1.05 28.10
CA GLY A 273 -30.40 1.53 28.46
C GLY A 273 -30.65 3.02 28.29
N ARG A 274 -29.90 3.73 27.45
CA ARG A 274 -30.07 5.16 27.20
C ARG A 274 -31.26 5.47 26.28
N GLY A 275 -32.42 5.11 26.69
CA GLY A 275 -33.62 5.75 26.14
C GLY A 275 -33.85 7.10 26.80
N VAL A 276 -34.51 8.03 26.13
CA VAL A 276 -34.84 9.35 26.68
C VAL A 276 -35.55 9.20 28.02
N GLY A 277 -34.80 9.37 29.11
CA GLY A 277 -35.29 9.50 30.46
C GLY A 277 -34.87 8.47 31.50
N GLU A 278 -34.56 7.21 31.16
CA GLU A 278 -34.09 6.21 32.15
C GLU A 278 -33.34 5.06 31.50
N ALA A 279 -32.28 4.60 32.13
CA ALA A 279 -31.47 3.46 31.69
C ALA A 279 -32.26 2.13 31.82
N TRP A 280 -32.24 1.30 30.80
CA TRP A 280 -32.67 -0.08 30.91
C TRP A 280 -31.42 -0.95 31.10
N HIS A 281 -31.46 -1.85 32.09
CA HIS A 281 -30.43 -2.84 32.36
C HIS A 281 -31.13 -4.16 32.63
N ALA A 282 -30.56 -5.26 32.17
CA ALA A 282 -30.99 -6.59 32.57
C ALA A 282 -30.74 -6.82 34.08
N SER A 283 -29.76 -6.10 34.64
CA SER A 283 -29.53 -5.94 36.09
C SER A 283 -29.36 -4.46 36.42
N ASN A 284 -29.55 -4.09 37.70
CA ASN A 284 -29.59 -2.67 38.11
C ASN A 284 -28.26 -1.91 37.97
N ASP A 285 -27.14 -2.55 37.63
CA ASP A 285 -25.79 -1.98 37.73
C ASP A 285 -24.91 -2.21 36.48
N GLY A 286 -25.43 -2.75 35.35
CA GLY A 286 -24.62 -3.15 34.19
C GLY A 286 -25.23 -2.82 32.83
N GLU A 287 -24.41 -2.91 31.81
CA GLU A 287 -24.80 -2.92 30.40
C GLU A 287 -25.15 -4.36 29.99
N THR A 288 -26.03 -4.53 29.04
CA THR A 288 -26.38 -5.84 28.50
C THR A 288 -25.69 -6.06 27.18
N GLU A 289 -24.94 -7.12 27.08
CA GLU A 289 -24.25 -7.52 25.86
C GLU A 289 -24.87 -8.77 25.25
N MET A 290 -24.62 -8.98 23.97
CA MET A 290 -25.07 -10.14 23.22
C MET A 290 -23.88 -10.87 22.61
N ALA A 291 -23.83 -12.18 22.77
CA ALA A 291 -22.83 -13.07 22.18
C ALA A 291 -23.46 -14.13 21.26
N ASP A 292 -22.70 -14.61 20.29
CA ASP A 292 -23.06 -15.75 19.47
C ASP A 292 -22.91 -17.05 20.28
N ALA A 293 -24.02 -17.71 20.53
CA ALA A 293 -24.06 -18.95 21.35
C ALA A 293 -23.36 -20.13 20.69
N THR A 294 -23.06 -20.05 19.40
CA THR A 294 -22.37 -21.08 18.63
C THR A 294 -20.92 -20.79 18.38
N ASP A 295 -20.45 -19.58 18.68
CA ASP A 295 -19.07 -19.17 18.44
C ASP A 295 -18.09 -19.87 19.39
N PRO A 296 -17.29 -20.84 18.90
CA PRO A 296 -16.32 -21.54 19.73
C PRO A 296 -15.15 -20.64 20.18
N ARG A 297 -15.02 -19.47 19.58
CA ARG A 297 -13.98 -18.49 19.88
C ARG A 297 -14.26 -17.69 21.16
N GLY A 298 -15.40 -17.91 21.80
CA GLY A 298 -15.72 -17.31 23.09
C GLY A 298 -17.19 -17.13 23.39
N GLY A 299 -18.03 -16.89 22.38
CA GLY A 299 -19.46 -16.64 22.56
C GLY A 299 -20.19 -17.82 23.23
N ALA A 300 -19.90 -19.03 22.80
CA ALA A 300 -20.48 -20.24 23.41
C ALA A 300 -20.17 -20.34 24.92
N ALA A 301 -18.97 -19.95 25.35
CA ALA A 301 -18.60 -19.96 26.77
C ALA A 301 -19.35 -18.89 27.56
N LEU A 302 -19.54 -17.71 27.01
CA LEU A 302 -20.33 -16.62 27.62
C LEU A 302 -21.81 -17.03 27.75
N CYS A 303 -22.36 -17.62 26.72
CA CYS A 303 -23.76 -18.10 26.73
C CYS A 303 -24.03 -19.26 27.67
N ALA A 304 -22.99 -19.97 28.09
CA ALA A 304 -23.07 -21.02 29.10
C ALA A 304 -22.99 -20.51 30.55
N LEU A 305 -22.70 -19.24 30.78
CA LEU A 305 -22.61 -18.68 32.12
C LEU A 305 -23.97 -18.60 32.81
N PRO A 306 -24.06 -18.82 34.14
CA PRO A 306 -25.29 -18.60 34.90
C PRO A 306 -25.76 -17.12 34.75
N GLY A 307 -26.98 -16.93 34.33
CA GLY A 307 -27.55 -15.59 34.10
C GLY A 307 -27.59 -15.16 32.64
N ALA A 308 -26.90 -15.86 31.75
CA ALA A 308 -27.08 -15.66 30.32
C ALA A 308 -28.43 -16.24 29.85
N VAL A 309 -29.11 -15.51 28.97
CA VAL A 309 -30.43 -15.88 28.44
C VAL A 309 -30.38 -16.02 26.93
N LEU A 310 -30.70 -17.18 26.41
CA LEU A 310 -30.76 -17.43 24.96
C LEU A 310 -31.88 -16.61 24.31
N THR A 311 -31.59 -15.95 23.20
CA THR A 311 -32.55 -15.12 22.44
C THR A 311 -33.52 -15.97 21.61
N GLY A 312 -33.14 -17.21 21.28
CA GLY A 312 -33.87 -18.06 20.32
C GLY A 312 -33.38 -17.90 18.87
N PHE A 313 -32.44 -17.00 18.63
CA PHE A 313 -31.89 -16.70 17.30
C PHE A 313 -30.36 -17.00 17.18
N GLY A 314 -29.89 -17.98 17.92
CA GLY A 314 -28.48 -18.37 17.89
C GLY A 314 -27.56 -17.48 18.75
N THR A 315 -28.11 -16.53 19.50
CA THR A 315 -27.39 -15.66 20.41
C THR A 315 -27.90 -15.79 21.85
N CYS A 316 -27.12 -15.25 22.78
CA CYS A 316 -27.55 -15.03 24.16
C CYS A 316 -27.31 -13.60 24.58
N MET A 317 -28.07 -13.13 25.55
CA MET A 317 -27.91 -11.86 26.25
C MET A 317 -27.42 -12.12 27.67
N PHE A 318 -26.48 -11.31 28.12
CA PHE A 318 -25.89 -11.41 29.45
C PHE A 318 -25.50 -10.01 29.96
N ASP A 319 -25.38 -9.90 31.29
CA ASP A 319 -24.87 -8.70 31.93
C ASP A 319 -23.34 -8.62 31.85
N THR A 320 -22.80 -7.44 31.62
CA THR A 320 -21.34 -7.21 31.55
C THR A 320 -20.60 -7.62 32.84
N ASN A 321 -21.30 -7.71 33.97
CA ASN A 321 -20.72 -8.25 35.19
C ASN A 321 -20.37 -9.75 35.09
N LEU A 322 -20.99 -10.49 34.15
CA LEU A 322 -20.70 -11.91 33.91
C LEU A 322 -19.52 -12.14 32.98
N GLY A 323 -19.21 -11.18 32.14
CA GLY A 323 -18.16 -11.27 31.15
C GLY A 323 -18.17 -10.07 30.22
N ASP A 324 -17.26 -10.08 29.25
CA ASP A 324 -17.12 -9.07 28.23
C ASP A 324 -17.23 -9.81 26.87
N ASN A 325 -18.06 -9.29 25.97
CA ASN A 325 -18.28 -9.92 24.68
C ASN A 325 -17.05 -9.72 23.77
N ARG A 326 -16.11 -10.62 23.90
CA ARG A 326 -14.89 -10.65 23.12
C ARG A 326 -14.86 -11.84 22.19
N SER A 327 -14.56 -11.60 20.96
CA SER A 327 -14.45 -12.61 19.93
C SER A 327 -13.11 -12.50 19.19
N ASN A 328 -12.62 -13.63 18.74
CA ASN A 328 -11.41 -13.70 17.94
C ASN A 328 -11.64 -13.17 16.51
N GLN A 329 -11.42 -11.88 16.31
CA GLN A 329 -11.57 -11.23 15.02
C GLN A 329 -10.51 -11.65 13.99
N ARG A 330 -9.31 -12.03 14.44
CA ARG A 330 -8.24 -12.43 13.51
C ARG A 330 -8.58 -13.70 12.75
N GLY A 331 -9.26 -14.64 13.39
CA GLY A 331 -9.68 -15.91 12.76
C GLY A 331 -10.74 -15.75 11.66
N MET A 332 -11.35 -14.57 11.53
CA MET A 332 -12.38 -14.32 10.52
C MET A 332 -11.83 -13.82 9.18
N GLY A 333 -10.58 -13.42 9.11
CA GLY A 333 -9.99 -12.85 7.90
C GLY A 333 -8.91 -13.73 7.29
N ASP A 334 -8.31 -13.21 6.26
CA ASP A 334 -7.15 -13.81 5.60
C ASP A 334 -5.86 -13.23 6.17
N TYR A 335 -4.91 -14.11 6.43
CA TYR A 335 -3.53 -13.69 6.69
C TYR A 335 -2.92 -13.12 5.42
N ARG A 336 -3.15 -13.80 4.28
CA ARG A 336 -2.76 -13.38 2.95
C ARG A 336 -3.91 -13.68 1.97
N GLY A 337 -4.32 -12.68 1.20
CA GLY A 337 -5.34 -12.85 0.17
C GLY A 337 -4.84 -13.64 -1.03
N ASP A 338 -5.75 -14.15 -1.85
CA ASP A 338 -5.40 -14.67 -3.16
C ASP A 338 -5.08 -13.54 -4.14
N MET A 339 -4.35 -13.85 -5.20
CA MET A 339 -3.97 -12.89 -6.21
C MET A 339 -3.55 -13.56 -7.50
N THR A 340 -4.04 -13.02 -8.63
CA THR A 340 -3.50 -13.37 -9.93
C THR A 340 -2.78 -12.16 -10.53
N ARG A 341 -1.63 -12.39 -11.20
CA ARG A 341 -0.88 -11.37 -11.92
C ARG A 341 -0.58 -11.85 -13.33
N SER A 342 -0.73 -10.96 -14.30
CA SER A 342 -0.32 -11.18 -15.68
C SER A 342 0.51 -9.99 -16.14
N GLN A 343 1.66 -10.27 -16.75
CA GLN A 343 2.60 -9.25 -17.19
C GLN A 343 3.18 -9.60 -18.53
N ILE A 344 3.30 -8.63 -19.42
CA ILE A 344 3.92 -8.77 -20.73
C ILE A 344 4.73 -7.51 -21.00
N PHE A 345 6.00 -7.69 -21.40
CA PHE A 345 6.87 -6.64 -21.90
C PHE A 345 7.44 -7.04 -23.26
N LEU A 346 7.38 -6.11 -24.20
CA LEU A 346 7.94 -6.24 -25.53
C LEU A 346 8.94 -5.11 -25.76
N PHE A 347 10.12 -5.44 -26.21
CA PHE A 347 11.16 -4.52 -26.63
C PHE A 347 11.47 -4.74 -28.09
N THR A 348 11.77 -3.65 -28.80
CA THR A 348 12.28 -3.71 -30.15
C THR A 348 13.38 -2.67 -30.30
N ASN A 349 14.54 -3.11 -30.73
CA ASN A 349 15.67 -2.26 -31.09
C ASN A 349 15.92 -2.43 -32.59
N HIS A 350 16.18 -1.32 -33.28
CA HIS A 350 16.55 -1.32 -34.69
C HIS A 350 17.64 -0.31 -34.96
N GLU A 351 18.80 -0.75 -35.39
CA GLU A 351 19.89 0.09 -35.82
C GLU A 351 19.80 0.34 -37.32
N PHE A 352 19.76 1.63 -37.70
CA PHE A 352 19.78 2.07 -39.10
C PHE A 352 21.21 2.14 -39.63
N ASP A 353 21.40 2.06 -40.97
CA ASP A 353 22.71 2.15 -41.64
C ASP A 353 23.57 3.39 -41.24
N ASN A 354 22.97 4.41 -40.71
CA ASN A 354 23.65 5.63 -40.26
C ASN A 354 24.08 5.62 -38.78
N GLY A 355 23.93 4.48 -38.07
CA GLY A 355 24.26 4.31 -36.67
C GLY A 355 23.27 4.95 -35.70
N VAL A 356 22.09 5.35 -36.17
CA VAL A 356 20.98 5.74 -35.30
C VAL A 356 20.18 4.50 -34.94
N GLU A 357 19.87 4.34 -33.65
CA GLU A 357 19.05 3.25 -33.16
C GLU A 357 17.68 3.76 -32.76
N LEU A 358 16.63 3.09 -33.22
CA LEU A 358 15.26 3.22 -32.75
C LEU A 358 15.02 2.14 -31.69
N PHE A 359 14.52 2.53 -30.53
CA PHE A 359 14.11 1.57 -29.50
C PHE A 359 12.68 1.84 -29.03
N ASN A 360 11.98 0.76 -28.65
CA ASN A 360 10.70 0.90 -28.00
C ASN A 360 10.54 -0.09 -26.84
N GLU A 361 9.65 0.27 -25.91
CA GLU A 361 9.20 -0.56 -24.81
C GLU A 361 7.67 -0.53 -24.77
N VAL A 362 7.03 -1.70 -24.74
CA VAL A 362 5.59 -1.84 -24.54
C VAL A 362 5.35 -2.77 -23.35
N GLY A 363 4.82 -2.24 -22.28
CA GLY A 363 4.49 -2.99 -21.08
C GLY A 363 2.99 -3.02 -20.80
N TYR A 364 2.48 -4.19 -20.42
CA TYR A 364 1.14 -4.39 -19.91
C TYR A 364 1.19 -5.21 -18.64
N TYR A 365 0.45 -4.74 -17.63
CA TYR A 365 0.31 -5.40 -16.36
C TYR A 365 -1.15 -5.46 -15.94
N LYS A 366 -1.56 -6.58 -15.36
CA LYS A 366 -2.86 -6.76 -14.72
C LYS A 366 -2.70 -7.60 -13.45
N SER A 367 -3.36 -7.18 -12.37
CA SER A 367 -3.55 -7.99 -11.17
C SER A 367 -4.99 -7.96 -10.70
N ASP A 368 -5.45 -9.09 -10.20
CA ASP A 368 -6.74 -9.26 -9.53
C ASP A 368 -6.44 -9.87 -8.15
N SER A 369 -6.85 -9.22 -7.07
CA SER A 369 -6.65 -9.71 -5.71
C SER A 369 -7.96 -9.73 -4.93
N PHE A 370 -8.07 -10.70 -4.01
CA PHE A 370 -9.22 -10.82 -3.12
C PHE A 370 -8.74 -11.10 -1.70
N ARG A 371 -9.39 -10.46 -0.72
CA ARG A 371 -9.07 -10.64 0.69
C ARG A 371 -10.27 -10.42 1.58
N ARG A 372 -10.39 -11.24 2.63
CA ARG A 372 -11.37 -11.07 3.70
C ARG A 372 -10.73 -10.42 4.93
N ILE A 373 -11.44 -9.46 5.50
CA ILE A 373 -11.08 -8.83 6.79
C ILE A 373 -12.34 -8.75 7.67
N SER A 374 -12.16 -8.46 8.95
CA SER A 374 -13.29 -8.30 9.86
C SER A 374 -14.23 -7.17 9.43
N ALA A 375 -15.52 -7.33 9.69
CA ALA A 375 -16.54 -6.33 9.43
C ALA A 375 -16.24 -5.00 10.14
N GLY A 376 -16.80 -3.92 9.59
CA GLY A 376 -16.81 -2.62 10.26
C GLY A 376 -17.60 -2.65 11.56
N SER A 377 -17.29 -1.76 12.47
CA SER A 377 -18.04 -1.59 13.72
C SER A 377 -18.34 -0.12 13.96
N PHE A 378 -19.38 0.18 14.72
CA PHE A 378 -19.54 1.49 15.34
C PHE A 378 -19.53 1.36 16.86
N ARG A 379 -19.06 2.39 17.51
CA ARG A 379 -19.14 2.60 18.93
C ARG A 379 -19.72 3.96 19.12
N SER A 380 -20.92 4.06 19.46
CA SER A 380 -21.55 5.23 20.08
C SER A 380 -23.03 5.03 20.23
N SER A 381 -23.61 5.69 21.19
CA SER A 381 -25.05 5.92 21.36
C SER A 381 -25.73 6.64 20.17
N MET A 382 -25.16 6.53 18.97
CA MET A 382 -25.74 7.18 17.77
C MET A 382 -26.99 6.50 17.25
N TYR A 383 -27.24 5.26 17.69
CA TYR A 383 -28.43 4.51 17.30
C TYR A 383 -29.15 3.98 18.52
N SER A 384 -30.48 4.10 18.49
CA SER A 384 -31.38 3.39 19.38
C SER A 384 -32.37 2.61 18.53
N ILE A 385 -32.77 1.45 18.98
CA ILE A 385 -33.80 0.63 18.34
C ILE A 385 -35.12 1.00 18.99
N PRO A 386 -36.18 1.43 18.25
CA PRO A 386 -37.49 1.74 18.81
C PRO A 386 -38.11 0.54 19.53
N GLY A 387 -38.92 0.81 20.58
CA GLY A 387 -39.50 -0.27 21.38
C GLY A 387 -40.55 -1.12 20.66
N ASP A 388 -41.10 -0.64 19.55
CA ASP A 388 -42.03 -1.33 18.68
C ASP A 388 -41.38 -2.14 17.57
N TYR A 389 -40.02 -2.20 17.55
CA TYR A 389 -39.29 -3.03 16.64
C TYR A 389 -39.70 -4.51 16.74
N TYR A 390 -40.08 -5.09 15.61
CA TYR A 390 -40.70 -6.42 15.54
C TYR A 390 -39.97 -7.49 16.36
N TRP A 391 -38.64 -7.58 16.22
CA TRP A 391 -37.86 -8.63 16.84
C TRP A 391 -37.78 -8.53 18.36
N PHE A 392 -38.04 -7.38 18.97
CA PHE A 392 -38.15 -7.28 20.43
C PHE A 392 -39.29 -8.11 20.97
N SER A 393 -40.42 -8.16 20.26
CA SER A 393 -41.57 -8.98 20.65
C SER A 393 -41.36 -10.49 20.49
N GLN A 394 -40.32 -10.89 19.76
CA GLN A 394 -39.97 -12.26 19.51
C GLN A 394 -38.95 -12.83 20.53
N LEU A 395 -38.36 -11.96 21.35
CA LEU A 395 -37.42 -12.35 22.39
C LEU A 395 -38.15 -12.99 23.60
N PRO A 396 -37.49 -13.93 24.32
CA PRO A 396 -38.07 -14.48 25.58
C PRO A 396 -38.41 -13.38 26.59
N GLU A 397 -39.57 -13.51 27.27
CA GLU A 397 -39.99 -12.58 28.33
C GLU A 397 -38.93 -12.40 29.43
N SER A 398 -38.10 -13.42 29.66
CA SER A 398 -37.01 -13.37 30.66
C SER A 398 -35.93 -12.35 30.36
N ILE A 399 -35.81 -11.92 29.10
CA ILE A 399 -34.89 -10.82 28.70
C ILE A 399 -35.45 -9.47 29.15
N GLY A 400 -36.77 -9.31 29.20
CA GLY A 400 -37.41 -8.12 29.78
C GLY A 400 -37.22 -6.85 28.95
N PHE A 401 -37.15 -6.93 27.61
CA PHE A 401 -37.09 -5.75 26.77
C PHE A 401 -38.29 -4.84 26.92
N PRO A 402 -38.07 -3.54 27.07
CA PRO A 402 -39.17 -2.59 27.12
C PRO A 402 -39.78 -2.42 25.74
N THR A 403 -41.08 -2.67 25.61
CA THR A 403 -41.82 -2.48 24.36
C THR A 403 -42.31 -1.03 24.15
N ASN A 404 -42.13 -0.16 25.14
CA ASN A 404 -42.65 1.21 25.13
C ASN A 404 -41.57 2.29 25.07
N ARG A 405 -40.32 1.95 24.90
CA ARG A 405 -39.22 2.89 24.79
C ARG A 405 -38.06 2.33 23.93
N SER A 406 -37.25 3.20 23.37
CA SER A 406 -36.10 2.81 22.58
C SER A 406 -34.98 2.23 23.43
N VAL A 407 -34.23 1.30 22.86
CA VAL A 407 -33.01 0.69 23.43
C VAL A 407 -31.81 1.24 22.68
N GLY A 408 -30.86 1.83 23.38
CA GLY A 408 -29.65 2.36 22.78
C GLY A 408 -28.69 1.26 22.37
N ILE A 409 -27.94 1.49 21.29
CA ILE A 409 -26.81 0.66 20.88
C ILE A 409 -25.54 1.41 21.22
N ASP A 410 -24.77 0.94 22.21
CA ASP A 410 -23.48 1.52 22.57
C ASP A 410 -22.35 1.09 21.63
N GLY A 411 -22.46 -0.09 21.11
CA GLY A 411 -21.54 -0.59 20.13
C GLY A 411 -22.09 -1.80 19.38
N TRP A 412 -21.73 -1.93 18.12
CA TRP A 412 -22.10 -3.07 17.30
C TRP A 412 -21.00 -3.41 16.31
N ARG A 413 -20.71 -4.70 16.24
CA ARG A 413 -19.95 -5.32 15.15
C ARG A 413 -20.71 -6.56 14.72
N PRO A 414 -21.09 -6.66 13.42
CA PRO A 414 -21.82 -7.82 12.91
C PRO A 414 -21.10 -9.13 13.20
N PHE A 415 -21.87 -10.11 13.70
CA PHE A 415 -21.37 -11.47 13.87
C PHE A 415 -21.18 -12.15 12.51
N ASN A 416 -20.18 -13.01 12.39
CA ASN A 416 -19.94 -13.90 11.26
C ASN A 416 -19.98 -13.22 9.87
N LEU A 417 -19.75 -11.92 9.82
CA LEU A 417 -19.66 -11.14 8.58
C LEU A 417 -18.22 -10.73 8.33
N ASN A 418 -17.71 -11.06 7.16
CA ASN A 418 -16.44 -10.55 6.67
C ASN A 418 -16.67 -9.41 5.69
N ARG A 419 -15.83 -8.40 5.75
CA ARG A 419 -15.66 -7.48 4.63
C ARG A 419 -14.83 -8.17 3.58
N GLU A 420 -15.35 -8.25 2.37
CA GLU A 420 -14.66 -8.82 1.21
C GLU A 420 -14.10 -7.67 0.36
N ILE A 421 -12.83 -7.71 0.10
CA ILE A 421 -12.14 -6.68 -0.67
C ILE A 421 -11.56 -7.31 -1.92
N SER A 422 -12.04 -6.88 -3.07
CA SER A 422 -11.46 -7.19 -4.38
C SER A 422 -10.76 -5.96 -4.91
N VAL A 423 -9.55 -6.11 -5.45
CA VAL A 423 -8.81 -5.02 -6.06
C VAL A 423 -8.31 -5.45 -7.44
N ASP A 424 -8.81 -4.76 -8.46
CA ASP A 424 -8.39 -4.93 -9.84
C ASP A 424 -7.43 -3.81 -10.22
N LYS A 425 -6.21 -4.15 -10.67
CA LYS A 425 -5.24 -3.18 -11.15
C LYS A 425 -4.81 -3.47 -12.57
N THR A 426 -4.63 -2.41 -13.33
CA THR A 426 -4.04 -2.47 -14.66
C THR A 426 -3.02 -1.36 -14.82
N SER A 427 -1.93 -1.65 -15.55
CA SER A 427 -0.97 -0.63 -15.95
C SER A 427 -0.49 -0.88 -17.37
N THR A 428 -0.27 0.22 -18.10
CA THR A 428 0.35 0.21 -19.42
C THR A 428 1.54 1.14 -19.43
N ARG A 429 2.57 0.77 -20.19
CA ARG A 429 3.75 1.59 -20.42
C ARG A 429 4.12 1.52 -21.91
N PHE A 430 4.36 2.67 -22.49
CA PHE A 430 4.88 2.82 -23.84
C PHE A 430 6.07 3.77 -23.82
N VAL A 431 7.19 3.35 -24.38
CA VAL A 431 8.36 4.18 -24.62
C VAL A 431 8.74 4.07 -26.07
N LEU A 432 9.04 5.18 -26.69
CA LEU A 432 9.60 5.23 -28.05
C LEU A 432 10.74 6.25 -28.05
N GLY A 433 11.91 5.80 -28.47
CA GLY A 433 13.08 6.66 -28.46
C GLY A 433 14.03 6.42 -29.61
N LEU A 434 14.93 7.36 -29.77
CA LEU A 434 16.05 7.32 -30.70
C LEU A 434 17.35 7.60 -29.93
N ARG A 435 18.41 6.91 -30.27
CA ARG A 435 19.75 7.16 -29.75
C ARG A 435 20.79 7.00 -30.84
N GLY A 436 21.95 7.56 -30.64
CA GLY A 436 23.04 7.41 -31.60
C GLY A 436 24.25 8.27 -31.24
N THR A 437 25.34 8.08 -31.96
CA THR A 437 26.59 8.81 -31.78
C THR A 437 26.85 9.67 -33.01
N THR A 438 27.16 10.96 -32.80
CA THR A 438 27.54 11.86 -33.87
C THR A 438 28.98 11.62 -34.33
N LYS A 439 29.33 12.10 -35.52
CA LYS A 439 30.69 12.00 -36.06
C LYS A 439 31.79 12.60 -35.18
N ASN A 440 31.38 13.50 -34.28
CA ASN A 440 32.30 14.19 -33.35
C ASN A 440 32.32 13.55 -31.95
N GLY A 441 31.87 12.34 -31.81
CA GLY A 441 31.91 11.60 -30.54
C GLY A 441 30.87 12.06 -29.50
N TRP A 442 29.78 12.72 -29.91
CA TRP A 442 28.69 13.04 -29.01
C TRP A 442 27.64 11.96 -29.08
N ASP A 443 27.39 11.32 -27.97
CA ASP A 443 26.26 10.39 -27.77
C ASP A 443 24.99 11.20 -27.44
N TRP A 444 23.89 10.85 -28.04
CA TRP A 444 22.61 11.49 -27.77
C TRP A 444 21.49 10.46 -27.68
N GLU A 445 20.51 10.77 -26.84
CA GLU A 445 19.30 9.96 -26.66
C GLU A 445 18.10 10.86 -26.41
N THR A 446 16.97 10.49 -26.99
CA THR A 446 15.67 11.13 -26.73
C THR A 446 14.57 10.08 -26.72
N ALA A 447 13.60 10.23 -25.84
CA ALA A 447 12.43 9.35 -25.80
C ALA A 447 11.18 10.08 -25.35
N ILE A 448 10.05 9.52 -25.76
CA ILE A 448 8.74 9.81 -25.19
C ILE A 448 8.32 8.62 -24.33
N VAL A 449 7.70 8.90 -23.20
CA VAL A 449 7.10 7.91 -22.29
C VAL A 449 5.65 8.28 -22.09
N ASN A 450 4.76 7.28 -22.26
CA ASN A 450 3.36 7.37 -21.89
C ASN A 450 3.04 6.15 -21.02
N ALA A 451 2.55 6.36 -19.81
CA ALA A 451 2.20 5.28 -18.91
C ALA A 451 0.96 5.63 -18.08
N ASP A 452 0.10 4.65 -17.92
CA ASP A 452 -1.14 4.73 -17.16
C ASP A 452 -1.22 3.60 -16.14
N ALA A 453 -1.79 3.90 -14.97
CA ALA A 453 -2.16 2.92 -13.96
C ALA A 453 -3.59 3.18 -13.49
N LYS A 454 -4.35 2.11 -13.25
CA LYS A 454 -5.72 2.15 -12.75
C LYS A 454 -5.88 1.12 -11.64
N SER A 455 -6.67 1.47 -10.62
CA SER A 455 -7.09 0.58 -9.55
C SER A 455 -8.58 0.73 -9.31
N VAL A 456 -9.29 -0.39 -9.19
CA VAL A 456 -10.67 -0.45 -8.75
C VAL A 456 -10.73 -1.32 -7.51
N ASP A 457 -10.97 -0.68 -6.36
CA ASP A 457 -11.16 -1.38 -5.10
C ASP A 457 -12.66 -1.52 -4.87
N ALA A 458 -13.14 -2.75 -4.67
CA ALA A 458 -14.52 -3.06 -4.30
C ALA A 458 -14.54 -3.70 -2.92
N ALA A 459 -15.22 -3.05 -1.98
CA ALA A 459 -15.40 -3.60 -0.64
C ALA A 459 -16.86 -4.01 -0.47
N ALA A 460 -17.13 -5.29 -0.55
CA ALA A 460 -18.45 -5.90 -0.32
C ALA A 460 -18.74 -6.09 1.18
N ASN A 461 -19.98 -6.43 1.48
CA ASN A 461 -20.50 -6.62 2.85
C ASN A 461 -20.28 -5.37 3.72
N ARG A 462 -20.47 -4.20 3.12
CA ARG A 462 -20.49 -2.91 3.82
C ARG A 462 -21.92 -2.57 4.20
N ILE A 463 -22.05 -1.91 5.34
CA ILE A 463 -23.34 -1.51 5.90
C ILE A 463 -23.46 0.00 5.80
N THR A 464 -24.57 0.50 5.24
CA THR A 464 -24.86 1.92 5.20
C THR A 464 -25.75 2.33 6.37
N TYR A 465 -25.57 3.56 6.83
CA TYR A 465 -26.43 4.13 7.88
C TYR A 465 -27.86 4.32 7.40
N GLU A 466 -28.07 4.65 6.12
CA GLU A 466 -29.39 4.81 5.51
C GLU A 466 -30.17 3.48 5.55
N ALA A 467 -29.54 2.38 5.13
CA ALA A 467 -30.16 1.07 5.16
C ALA A 467 -30.47 0.61 6.60
N LEU A 468 -29.56 0.84 7.55
CA LEU A 468 -29.85 0.55 8.97
C LEU A 468 -31.00 1.40 9.50
N TYR A 469 -31.06 2.69 9.14
CA TYR A 469 -32.13 3.55 9.56
C TYR A 469 -33.48 3.01 9.08
N GLU A 470 -33.61 2.63 7.82
CA GLU A 470 -34.82 2.06 7.26
C GLU A 470 -35.26 0.79 8.00
N GLN A 471 -34.30 -0.10 8.36
CA GLN A 471 -34.59 -1.34 9.07
C GLN A 471 -35.02 -1.14 10.53
N PHE A 472 -34.63 -0.04 11.18
CA PHE A 472 -34.96 0.23 12.57
C PHE A 472 -36.09 1.24 12.74
N TYR A 473 -36.29 2.16 11.79
CA TYR A 473 -37.24 3.29 11.91
C TYR A 473 -38.23 3.41 10.75
N GLY A 474 -37.97 2.72 9.63
CA GLY A 474 -38.90 2.70 8.50
C GLY A 474 -40.09 1.77 8.75
N ASP A 475 -41.03 1.76 7.81
CA ASP A 475 -42.27 0.97 7.90
C ASP A 475 -41.99 -0.54 8.07
N VAL A 476 -40.86 -1.02 7.56
CA VAL A 476 -40.42 -2.42 7.67
C VAL A 476 -40.10 -2.83 9.12
N SER A 477 -39.67 -1.89 9.95
CA SER A 477 -39.15 -2.14 11.31
C SER A 477 -40.12 -2.91 12.22
N THR A 478 -41.42 -2.77 11.99
CA THR A 478 -42.51 -3.40 12.75
C THR A 478 -42.95 -4.73 12.15
N THR A 479 -42.27 -5.26 11.16
CA THR A 479 -42.61 -6.50 10.45
C THR A 479 -41.50 -7.53 10.56
N ALA A 480 -41.81 -8.79 10.22
CA ALA A 480 -40.81 -9.89 10.18
C ALA A 480 -39.75 -9.71 9.08
N ASP A 481 -39.97 -8.83 8.12
CA ASP A 481 -39.04 -8.54 7.03
C ASP A 481 -37.92 -7.58 7.47
N ALA A 482 -38.00 -6.98 8.67
CA ALA A 482 -36.92 -6.17 9.22
C ALA A 482 -35.65 -7.01 9.46
N PHE A 483 -34.51 -6.35 9.32
CA PHE A 483 -33.22 -6.97 9.67
C PHE A 483 -33.20 -7.41 11.13
N ASN A 484 -32.96 -8.71 11.37
CA ASN A 484 -32.89 -9.24 12.73
C ASN A 484 -31.48 -9.10 13.31
N ILE A 485 -31.23 -8.09 14.10
CA ILE A 485 -29.93 -7.81 14.72
C ILE A 485 -29.54 -8.88 15.76
N PHE A 486 -30.48 -9.72 16.23
CA PHE A 486 -30.24 -10.79 17.21
C PHE A 486 -29.86 -12.12 16.57
N ASP A 487 -29.99 -12.25 15.25
CA ASP A 487 -29.65 -13.45 14.51
C ASP A 487 -28.27 -13.29 13.85
N THR A 488 -27.37 -14.22 14.13
CA THR A 488 -26.01 -14.23 13.59
C THR A 488 -25.91 -14.89 12.22
N ASN A 489 -26.99 -15.53 11.76
CA ASN A 489 -27.05 -16.20 10.45
C ASN A 489 -27.52 -15.20 9.38
N TRP A 490 -26.62 -14.81 8.49
CA TRP A 490 -26.89 -13.86 7.41
C TRP A 490 -27.83 -14.38 6.32
N GLU A 491 -28.11 -15.68 6.28
CA GLU A 491 -29.11 -16.26 5.38
C GLU A 491 -30.56 -16.09 5.91
N THR A 492 -30.72 -15.90 7.22
CA THR A 492 -32.05 -15.85 7.88
C THR A 492 -32.38 -14.53 8.54
N ASN A 493 -31.40 -13.66 8.75
CA ASN A 493 -31.55 -12.40 9.49
C ASN A 493 -32.03 -11.20 8.65
N ASN A 494 -32.37 -11.39 7.37
CA ASN A 494 -32.69 -10.33 6.41
C ASN A 494 -31.52 -9.33 6.22
N GLY A 495 -30.28 -9.78 6.41
CA GLY A 495 -29.08 -8.95 6.37
C GLY A 495 -28.78 -8.36 5.00
N ASP A 496 -29.22 -8.98 3.92
CA ASP A 496 -29.06 -8.46 2.56
C ASP A 496 -29.67 -7.06 2.38
N ASN A 497 -30.70 -6.73 3.20
CA ASN A 497 -31.34 -5.42 3.18
C ASN A 497 -30.43 -4.25 3.63
N ILE A 498 -29.34 -4.55 4.34
CA ILE A 498 -28.40 -3.54 4.84
C ILE A 498 -27.02 -3.61 4.21
N LEU A 499 -26.74 -4.64 3.40
CA LEU A 499 -25.43 -4.85 2.78
C LEU A 499 -25.32 -4.11 1.44
N THR A 500 -24.15 -3.59 1.19
CA THR A 500 -23.79 -2.95 -0.08
C THR A 500 -22.32 -3.18 -0.42
N THR A 501 -21.96 -2.88 -1.67
CA THR A 501 -20.55 -2.84 -2.13
C THR A 501 -20.14 -1.38 -2.35
N ILE A 502 -19.03 -0.99 -1.75
CA ILE A 502 -18.46 0.35 -1.85
C ILE A 502 -17.23 0.31 -2.75
N TYR A 503 -17.19 1.23 -3.69
CA TYR A 503 -16.12 1.31 -4.69
C TYR A 503 -15.17 2.46 -4.43
N ARG A 504 -13.97 2.30 -4.90
CA ARG A 504 -12.98 3.35 -5.10
C ARG A 504 -12.29 3.13 -6.43
N ARG A 505 -12.14 4.19 -7.23
CA ARG A 505 -11.55 4.14 -8.56
C ARG A 505 -10.43 5.15 -8.66
N ASP A 506 -9.22 4.64 -8.69
CA ASP A 506 -8.03 5.47 -8.76
C ASP A 506 -7.41 5.41 -10.16
N LYS A 507 -6.80 6.51 -10.58
CA LYS A 507 -6.00 6.59 -11.81
C LYS A 507 -4.74 7.39 -11.55
N SER A 508 -3.64 6.95 -12.18
CA SER A 508 -2.39 7.69 -12.25
C SER A 508 -1.87 7.65 -13.67
N SER A 509 -1.30 8.73 -14.17
CA SER A 509 -0.66 8.76 -15.48
C SER A 509 0.63 9.54 -15.48
N LEU A 510 1.55 9.17 -16.37
CA LEU A 510 2.83 9.81 -16.63
C LEU A 510 3.02 9.98 -18.14
N ASP A 511 3.08 11.25 -18.59
CA ASP A 511 3.55 11.64 -19.92
C ASP A 511 4.90 12.31 -19.76
N MET A 512 5.95 11.85 -20.45
CA MET A 512 7.29 12.41 -20.34
C MET A 512 7.96 12.45 -21.71
N ILE A 513 8.79 13.46 -21.92
CA ILE A 513 9.78 13.53 -22.99
C ILE A 513 11.12 13.90 -22.38
N ASP A 514 12.17 13.22 -22.80
CA ASP A 514 13.54 13.50 -22.40
C ASP A 514 14.47 13.66 -23.60
N PHE A 515 15.54 14.41 -23.38
CA PHE A 515 16.67 14.53 -24.28
C PHE A 515 17.97 14.61 -23.48
N LYS A 516 18.95 13.83 -23.84
CA LYS A 516 20.29 13.80 -23.25
C LYS A 516 21.32 13.81 -24.35
N ILE A 517 22.42 14.52 -24.11
CA ILE A 517 23.59 14.51 -24.96
C ILE A 517 24.84 14.48 -24.10
N SER A 518 25.78 13.59 -24.39
CA SER A 518 27.01 13.42 -23.63
C SER A 518 28.23 13.29 -24.54
N ASN A 519 29.37 13.61 -23.98
CA ASN A 519 30.66 13.35 -24.59
C ASN A 519 31.65 13.01 -23.46
N ASN A 520 32.26 11.87 -23.50
CA ASN A 520 33.22 11.39 -22.48
C ASN A 520 34.64 11.91 -22.71
N GLU A 521 34.91 12.57 -23.85
CA GLU A 521 36.20 13.12 -24.26
C GLU A 521 36.09 14.59 -24.73
N LEU A 522 35.36 15.42 -23.93
CA LEU A 522 35.10 16.83 -24.31
C LEU A 522 36.39 17.64 -24.54
N PHE A 523 37.37 17.47 -23.66
CA PHE A 523 38.74 18.00 -23.78
C PHE A 523 39.67 17.22 -22.82
N GLU A 524 40.95 17.21 -23.14
CA GLU A 524 42.01 16.49 -22.45
C GLU A 524 42.61 17.32 -21.32
N LEU A 525 42.70 16.76 -20.12
CA LEU A 525 43.53 17.22 -19.01
C LEU A 525 44.77 16.34 -18.89
N PRO A 526 45.84 16.79 -18.15
CA PRO A 526 47.02 15.94 -17.95
C PRO A 526 46.74 14.56 -17.34
N ALA A 527 45.61 14.40 -16.68
CA ALA A 527 45.19 13.18 -16.02
C ALA A 527 44.15 12.33 -16.83
N GLY A 528 43.72 12.85 -17.97
CA GLY A 528 42.76 12.17 -18.84
C GLY A 528 41.64 13.07 -19.38
N PRO A 529 40.72 12.53 -20.15
CA PRO A 529 39.64 13.30 -20.77
C PRO A 529 38.54 13.70 -19.77
N VAL A 530 37.96 14.89 -20.00
CA VAL A 530 36.80 15.37 -19.25
C VAL A 530 35.51 14.92 -19.94
N GLY A 531 34.65 14.26 -19.20
CA GLY A 531 33.31 13.90 -19.66
C GLY A 531 32.25 14.94 -19.28
N ILE A 532 31.27 15.15 -20.16
CA ILE A 532 30.10 16.00 -19.92
C ILE A 532 28.83 15.36 -20.40
N LEU A 533 27.74 15.65 -19.66
CA LEU A 533 26.36 15.36 -20.08
C LEU A 533 25.49 16.57 -19.84
N ILE A 534 24.59 16.87 -20.79
CA ILE A 534 23.54 17.86 -20.68
C ILE A 534 22.20 17.15 -20.94
N GLY A 535 21.21 17.37 -20.08
CA GLY A 535 19.91 16.77 -20.22
C GLY A 535 18.75 17.73 -19.99
N LEU A 536 17.67 17.47 -20.68
CA LEU A 536 16.38 18.15 -20.56
C LEU A 536 15.28 17.13 -20.38
N GLU A 537 14.33 17.41 -19.51
CA GLU A 537 13.17 16.54 -19.27
C GLU A 537 11.93 17.41 -19.08
N ARG A 538 10.82 16.98 -19.65
CA ARG A 538 9.52 17.54 -19.35
C ARG A 538 8.54 16.40 -19.09
N ARG A 539 7.87 16.45 -17.92
CA ARG A 539 6.87 15.45 -17.54
C ARG A 539 5.58 16.09 -17.06
N LYS A 540 4.52 15.33 -17.22
CA LYS A 540 3.19 15.62 -16.70
C LYS A 540 2.70 14.38 -15.97
N GLU A 541 2.35 14.55 -14.72
CA GLU A 541 1.77 13.54 -13.85
C GLU A 541 0.34 13.94 -13.52
N GLN A 542 -0.58 12.96 -13.53
CA GLN A 542 -1.96 13.17 -13.13
C GLN A 542 -2.36 12.11 -12.13
N TYR A 543 -3.19 12.47 -11.17
CA TYR A 543 -3.73 11.54 -10.19
C TYR A 543 -5.22 11.84 -9.96
N THR A 544 -6.02 10.78 -9.88
CA THR A 544 -7.44 10.81 -9.53
C THR A 544 -7.70 9.78 -8.44
N ASP A 545 -8.36 10.22 -7.37
CA ASP A 545 -8.94 9.37 -6.31
C ASP A 545 -10.45 9.64 -6.31
N ASP A 546 -11.22 8.73 -6.92
CA ASP A 546 -12.67 8.77 -7.09
C ASP A 546 -13.30 7.83 -6.06
N ARG A 547 -13.98 8.40 -5.09
CA ARG A 547 -14.62 7.71 -3.97
C ARG A 547 -16.07 7.39 -4.25
N ASP A 548 -16.58 6.39 -3.53
CA ASP A 548 -17.99 6.06 -3.56
C ASP A 548 -18.86 7.23 -3.06
N PRO A 549 -20.02 7.51 -3.68
CA PRO A 549 -20.94 8.57 -3.25
C PRO A 549 -21.36 8.51 -1.78
N TYR A 550 -21.32 7.35 -1.16
CA TYR A 550 -21.52 7.19 0.29
C TYR A 550 -20.34 7.68 1.14
N LEU A 551 -19.17 7.91 0.55
CA LEU A 551 -17.96 8.34 1.25
C LEU A 551 -17.55 9.78 0.93
N ASP A 552 -17.87 10.30 -0.26
CA ASP A 552 -17.39 11.59 -0.76
C ASP A 552 -18.31 12.79 -0.39
N GLY A 553 -19.47 12.52 0.20
CA GLY A 553 -20.46 13.52 0.58
C GLY A 553 -21.53 13.80 -0.48
N THR A 554 -21.53 13.09 -1.60
CA THR A 554 -22.59 13.16 -2.62
C THR A 554 -23.91 12.67 -2.05
N ILE A 555 -23.90 11.55 -1.31
CA ILE A 555 -25.06 11.05 -0.59
C ILE A 555 -25.00 11.56 0.85
N THR A 556 -26.02 12.32 1.22
CA THR A 556 -26.21 12.82 2.60
C THR A 556 -27.03 11.84 3.41
N ASN A 557 -26.54 11.45 4.58
CA ASN A 557 -27.23 10.50 5.45
C ASN A 557 -27.90 11.21 6.62
N GLN A 558 -29.01 10.65 7.05
CA GLN A 558 -29.68 11.04 8.28
C GLN A 558 -29.30 10.05 9.39
N ASP A 559 -28.92 10.56 10.56
CA ASP A 559 -28.71 9.71 11.74
C ASP A 559 -30.04 9.47 12.49
N CYS A 560 -29.96 8.60 13.51
CA CYS A 560 -31.11 8.26 14.37
C CYS A 560 -31.86 9.43 14.98
N CYS A 561 -31.25 10.61 15.00
CA CYS A 561 -31.79 11.78 15.70
C CYS A 561 -32.29 12.86 14.73
N GLY A 562 -32.42 12.53 13.45
CA GLY A 562 -32.83 13.45 12.38
C GLY A 562 -31.77 14.49 12.02
N VAL A 563 -30.51 14.31 12.49
CA VAL A 563 -29.42 15.19 12.14
C VAL A 563 -28.83 14.73 10.82
N THR A 564 -29.01 15.50 9.78
CA THR A 564 -28.38 15.23 8.49
C THR A 564 -26.91 15.58 8.54
N SER A 565 -26.09 14.93 7.73
CA SER A 565 -24.67 15.28 7.56
C SER A 565 -24.45 16.75 7.21
N ALA A 566 -25.41 17.38 6.53
CA ALA A 566 -25.42 18.82 6.18
C ALA A 566 -25.58 19.77 7.38
N THR A 567 -26.08 19.31 8.51
CA THR A 567 -26.34 20.16 9.70
C THR A 567 -25.24 20.07 10.76
N ARG A 568 -24.28 19.19 10.58
CA ARG A 568 -23.08 19.10 11.46
C ARG A 568 -22.08 20.20 11.14
N SER A 569 -21.33 20.63 12.14
CA SER A 569 -20.25 21.64 12.00
C SER A 569 -19.12 21.21 11.09
N HIS A 570 -19.16 19.99 10.60
CA HIS A 570 -18.23 19.40 9.65
C HIS A 570 -18.95 19.07 8.35
N PRO A 571 -18.23 19.07 7.20
CA PRO A 571 -18.85 19.06 5.91
C PRO A 571 -19.76 17.83 5.71
N PHE A 572 -19.41 16.67 6.25
CA PHE A 572 -20.29 15.49 6.21
C PHE A 572 -19.74 14.34 7.07
N THR A 573 -20.60 13.36 7.34
CA THR A 573 -20.22 12.05 7.90
C THR A 573 -20.33 11.00 6.81
N SER A 574 -19.46 9.99 6.84
CA SER A 574 -19.57 8.85 5.94
C SER A 574 -20.93 8.17 6.07
N GLY A 575 -21.53 7.82 4.95
CA GLY A 575 -22.73 6.99 4.89
C GLY A 575 -22.49 5.52 5.21
N VAL A 576 -21.26 5.12 5.43
CA VAL A 576 -20.86 3.72 5.57
C VAL A 576 -20.29 3.45 6.95
N LEU A 577 -20.81 2.42 7.60
CA LEU A 577 -20.38 1.98 8.92
C LEU A 577 -18.87 1.68 8.95
N GLY A 578 -18.17 2.31 9.91
CA GLY A 578 -16.74 2.12 10.11
C GLY A 578 -15.88 2.62 8.97
N SER A 579 -16.35 3.59 8.18
CA SER A 579 -15.56 4.28 7.16
C SER A 579 -15.39 5.75 7.47
N SER A 580 -14.27 6.31 7.02
CA SER A 580 -14.00 7.74 7.10
C SER A 580 -14.55 8.44 5.87
N PRO A 581 -15.23 9.58 6.02
CA PRO A 581 -15.59 10.43 4.89
C PRO A 581 -14.33 10.94 4.21
N THR A 582 -14.32 10.89 2.88
CA THR A 582 -13.17 11.29 2.06
C THR A 582 -13.68 11.83 0.74
N ILE A 583 -13.38 13.08 0.44
CA ILE A 583 -13.75 13.73 -0.82
C ILE A 583 -12.81 13.30 -1.94
N ASP A 584 -13.33 13.27 -3.16
CA ASP A 584 -12.57 13.02 -4.38
C ASP A 584 -11.40 13.98 -4.56
N VAL A 585 -10.33 13.47 -5.14
CA VAL A 585 -9.15 14.26 -5.47
C VAL A 585 -8.78 14.08 -6.93
N VAL A 586 -8.61 15.20 -7.61
CA VAL A 586 -8.04 15.24 -8.97
C VAL A 586 -6.94 16.29 -8.99
N GLY A 587 -5.78 15.91 -9.50
CA GLY A 587 -4.67 16.84 -9.61
C GLY A 587 -3.76 16.56 -10.80
N THR A 588 -3.02 17.58 -11.21
CA THR A 588 -2.04 17.51 -12.29
C THR A 588 -0.80 18.27 -11.89
N LYS A 589 0.35 17.63 -12.01
CA LYS A 589 1.68 18.20 -11.82
C LYS A 589 2.43 18.22 -13.15
N ARG A 590 3.05 19.35 -13.50
CA ARG A 590 3.97 19.46 -14.63
C ARG A 590 5.33 19.85 -14.10
N VAL A 591 6.36 19.20 -14.64
CA VAL A 591 7.75 19.46 -14.24
C VAL A 591 8.57 19.65 -15.50
N SER A 592 9.40 20.70 -15.49
CA SER A 592 10.44 20.92 -16.50
C SER A 592 11.80 20.92 -15.81
N SER A 593 12.71 20.10 -16.31
CA SER A 593 14.03 19.91 -15.71
C SER A 593 15.14 20.18 -16.70
N SER A 594 16.22 20.77 -16.21
CA SER A 594 17.50 20.87 -16.91
C SER A 594 18.62 20.43 -15.99
N PHE A 595 19.59 19.67 -16.50
CA PHE A 595 20.69 19.17 -15.71
C PHE A 595 21.98 19.05 -16.50
N VAL A 596 23.08 19.16 -15.78
CA VAL A 596 24.44 19.01 -16.30
C VAL A 596 25.22 18.14 -15.34
N GLU A 597 26.00 17.22 -15.90
CA GLU A 597 26.96 16.40 -15.18
C GLU A 597 28.33 16.51 -15.83
N MET A 598 29.39 16.52 -15.04
CA MET A 598 30.78 16.49 -15.51
C MET A 598 31.58 15.45 -14.71
N LEU A 599 32.42 14.70 -15.43
CA LEU A 599 33.45 13.83 -14.88
C LEU A 599 34.80 14.43 -15.17
N ILE A 600 35.60 14.65 -14.15
CA ILE A 600 36.86 15.40 -14.23
C ILE A 600 37.99 14.58 -13.61
N PRO A 601 38.91 14.02 -14.39
CA PRO A 601 40.14 13.43 -13.86
C PRO A 601 41.07 14.53 -13.39
N VAL A 602 41.06 14.84 -12.08
CA VAL A 602 41.81 15.94 -11.47
C VAL A 602 43.32 15.64 -11.44
N THR A 603 43.64 14.38 -11.11
CA THR A 603 45.00 13.81 -11.17
C THR A 603 44.87 12.33 -11.56
N GLU A 604 46.01 11.66 -11.89
CA GLU A 604 46.03 10.22 -12.16
C GLU A 604 45.42 9.36 -11.05
N LYS A 605 45.21 9.92 -9.87
CA LYS A 605 44.67 9.22 -8.67
C LYS A 605 43.39 9.82 -8.11
N LEU A 606 42.97 10.96 -8.61
CA LEU A 606 41.81 11.73 -8.09
C LEU A 606 40.85 12.06 -9.21
N ASP A 607 39.67 11.48 -9.13
CA ASP A 607 38.53 11.76 -10.00
C ASP A 607 37.48 12.59 -9.24
N ALA A 608 36.85 13.51 -9.93
CA ALA A 608 35.73 14.30 -9.42
C ALA A 608 34.52 14.18 -10.34
N GLN A 609 33.35 14.04 -9.76
CA GLN A 609 32.06 14.16 -10.43
C GLN A 609 31.35 15.38 -9.88
N VAL A 610 30.81 16.23 -10.76
CA VAL A 610 29.99 17.39 -10.39
C VAL A 610 28.70 17.32 -11.18
N ALA A 611 27.56 17.51 -10.50
CA ALA A 611 26.26 17.58 -11.16
C ALA A 611 25.41 18.70 -10.56
N VAL A 612 24.61 19.33 -11.41
CA VAL A 612 23.61 20.34 -11.03
C VAL A 612 22.33 20.08 -11.81
N ARG A 613 21.20 20.13 -11.12
CA ARG A 613 19.87 20.00 -11.71
C ARG A 613 18.94 21.08 -11.17
N SER A 614 18.14 21.66 -12.07
CA SER A 614 17.06 22.58 -11.74
C SER A 614 15.74 21.99 -12.21
N GLU A 615 14.73 21.98 -11.34
CA GLU A 615 13.37 21.54 -11.65
C GLU A 615 12.37 22.65 -11.35
N ASP A 616 11.53 22.94 -12.34
CA ASP A 616 10.42 23.89 -12.26
C ASP A 616 9.09 23.14 -12.21
N PHE A 617 8.31 23.38 -11.16
CA PHE A 617 7.06 22.69 -10.87
C PHE A 617 5.87 23.61 -11.09
N SER A 618 4.75 23.06 -11.60
CA SER A 618 3.52 23.82 -11.79
C SER A 618 2.72 24.04 -10.49
N ASP A 619 3.04 23.34 -9.43
CA ASP A 619 2.23 23.18 -8.22
C ASP A 619 3.00 23.39 -6.91
N THR A 620 4.30 23.64 -6.98
CA THR A 620 5.15 23.98 -5.83
C THR A 620 6.34 24.84 -6.28
N GLU A 621 7.21 25.23 -5.35
CA GLU A 621 8.39 26.04 -5.65
C GLU A 621 9.41 25.28 -6.51
N SER A 622 10.09 26.02 -7.42
CA SER A 622 11.21 25.48 -8.20
C SER A 622 12.41 25.18 -7.30
N THR A 623 13.11 24.09 -7.58
CA THR A 623 14.22 23.62 -6.75
C THR A 623 15.47 23.42 -7.62
N THR A 624 16.64 23.84 -7.10
CA THR A 624 17.94 23.58 -7.71
C THR A 624 18.83 22.83 -6.72
N VAL A 625 19.36 21.70 -7.15
CA VAL A 625 20.21 20.82 -6.34
C VAL A 625 21.54 20.57 -7.01
N GLY A 626 22.55 20.31 -6.20
CA GLY A 626 23.90 20.05 -6.66
C GLY A 626 24.53 18.84 -5.99
N ARG A 627 25.57 18.33 -6.62
CA ARG A 627 26.38 17.22 -6.12
C ARG A 627 27.84 17.41 -6.48
N ILE A 628 28.71 16.98 -5.56
CA ILE A 628 30.12 16.73 -5.80
C ILE A 628 30.49 15.38 -5.22
N ALA A 629 31.19 14.54 -5.99
CA ALA A 629 31.74 13.28 -5.50
C ALA A 629 33.21 13.17 -5.91
N LEU A 630 34.02 12.60 -5.04
CA LEU A 630 35.46 12.43 -5.20
C LEU A 630 35.84 10.98 -5.00
N GLY A 631 36.63 10.44 -5.91
CA GLY A 631 37.28 9.14 -5.83
C GLY A 631 38.79 9.30 -5.78
N TYR A 632 39.47 8.78 -4.74
CA TYR A 632 40.93 8.85 -4.64
C TYR A 632 41.51 7.44 -4.55
N THR A 633 42.31 7.06 -5.54
CA THR A 633 43.01 5.78 -5.63
C THR A 633 44.35 5.89 -4.91
N ILE A 634 44.47 5.30 -3.72
CA ILE A 634 45.72 5.26 -2.96
C ILE A 634 46.68 4.28 -3.67
N ASN A 635 46.18 3.08 -3.96
CA ASN A 635 46.89 2.01 -4.70
C ASN A 635 45.85 1.04 -5.32
N ASP A 636 46.28 -0.03 -5.94
CA ASP A 636 45.43 -1.01 -6.63
C ASP A 636 44.45 -1.76 -5.69
N ILE A 637 44.63 -1.65 -4.37
CA ILE A 637 43.83 -2.36 -3.36
C ILE A 637 42.92 -1.41 -2.60
N ILE A 638 43.31 -0.13 -2.42
CA ILE A 638 42.61 0.82 -1.54
C ILE A 638 42.19 2.05 -2.33
N LYS A 639 40.89 2.31 -2.32
CA LYS A 639 40.32 3.54 -2.84
C LYS A 639 39.51 4.25 -1.74
N LEU A 640 39.57 5.57 -1.71
CA LEU A 640 38.74 6.44 -0.86
C LEU A 640 37.68 7.09 -1.70
N ARG A 641 36.50 7.25 -1.15
CA ARG A 641 35.42 7.99 -1.78
C ARG A 641 34.77 8.93 -0.79
N ALA A 642 34.35 10.08 -1.28
CA ALA A 642 33.59 11.07 -0.52
C ALA A 642 32.59 11.76 -1.44
N SER A 643 31.38 12.00 -0.96
CA SER A 643 30.39 12.80 -1.69
C SER A 643 29.67 13.77 -0.78
N ALA A 644 29.25 14.90 -1.34
CA ALA A 644 28.33 15.84 -0.74
C ALA A 644 27.26 16.24 -1.78
N SER A 645 26.01 16.20 -1.40
CA SER A 645 24.90 16.54 -2.31
C SER A 645 23.71 17.12 -1.55
N THR A 646 22.97 17.97 -2.24
CA THR A 646 21.60 18.32 -1.84
C THR A 646 20.63 17.43 -2.60
N ALA A 647 19.55 17.03 -1.93
CA ALA A 647 18.48 16.25 -2.55
C ALA A 647 17.13 16.78 -2.05
N PHE A 648 16.06 16.44 -2.76
CA PHE A 648 14.73 16.92 -2.39
C PHE A 648 13.64 15.93 -2.81
N ARG A 649 12.52 16.02 -2.09
CA ARG A 649 11.26 15.36 -2.42
C ARG A 649 10.18 16.41 -2.69
N SER A 650 9.50 16.30 -3.83
CA SER A 650 8.37 17.17 -4.14
C SER A 650 7.12 16.66 -3.43
N PRO A 651 6.26 17.52 -2.83
CA PRO A 651 4.97 17.13 -2.34
C PRO A 651 4.17 16.42 -3.43
N ASN A 652 3.49 15.33 -3.10
CA ASN A 652 2.67 14.63 -4.06
C ASN A 652 1.30 15.33 -4.27
N ILE A 653 0.59 14.95 -5.33
CA ILE A 653 -0.68 15.58 -5.72
C ILE A 653 -1.73 15.53 -4.59
N LEU A 654 -1.77 14.44 -3.81
CA LEU A 654 -2.71 14.29 -2.69
C LEU A 654 -2.37 15.21 -1.53
N GLN A 655 -1.07 15.34 -1.21
CA GLN A 655 -0.60 16.23 -0.14
C GLN A 655 -0.93 17.69 -0.42
N LEU A 656 -0.97 18.08 -1.70
CA LEU A 656 -1.32 19.45 -2.12
C LEU A 656 -2.83 19.67 -2.22
N ASN A 657 -3.58 18.68 -2.72
CA ASN A 657 -4.93 18.90 -3.23
C ASN A 657 -6.05 18.17 -2.46
N GLN A 658 -5.75 17.29 -1.47
CA GLN A 658 -6.79 16.55 -0.78
C GLN A 658 -7.70 17.49 0.04
N PRO A 659 -9.01 17.60 -0.26
CA PRO A 659 -9.88 18.55 0.44
C PRO A 659 -10.06 18.23 1.91
N TYR A 660 -10.51 17.03 2.24
CA TYR A 660 -10.62 16.52 3.62
C TYR A 660 -10.57 15.03 3.70
N VAL A 661 -9.97 14.52 4.79
CA VAL A 661 -10.25 13.20 5.32
C VAL A 661 -10.56 13.37 6.80
N THR A 662 -11.73 12.92 7.23
CA THR A 662 -12.11 12.97 8.62
C THR A 662 -11.81 11.63 9.28
N ARG A 663 -11.18 11.66 10.43
CA ARG A 663 -10.95 10.48 11.28
C ARG A 663 -11.43 10.78 12.70
N SER A 664 -11.97 9.77 13.36
CA SER A 664 -12.30 9.83 14.78
C SER A 664 -11.20 9.16 15.59
N GLY A 665 -10.94 9.67 16.75
CA GLY A 665 -9.96 9.08 17.67
C GLY A 665 -10.12 9.66 19.07
N THR A 666 -9.61 8.90 20.03
CA THR A 666 -9.52 9.34 21.42
C THR A 666 -8.17 9.99 21.65
N ARG A 667 -8.15 11.17 22.23
CA ARG A 667 -6.95 11.90 22.62
C ARG A 667 -6.91 12.11 24.11
N VAL A 668 -5.72 12.08 24.66
CA VAL A 668 -5.47 12.43 26.05
C VAL A 668 -5.17 13.93 26.11
N ASP A 669 -5.92 14.68 26.92
CA ASP A 669 -5.58 16.05 27.27
C ASP A 669 -4.44 16.00 28.31
N ALA A 670 -3.20 16.13 27.85
CA ALA A 670 -2.02 16.06 28.72
C ALA A 670 -2.00 17.14 29.81
N VAL A 671 -2.64 18.29 29.56
CA VAL A 671 -2.73 19.35 30.57
C VAL A 671 -3.74 18.97 31.63
N GLN A 672 -4.88 18.43 31.24
CA GLN A 672 -5.90 17.96 32.16
C GLN A 672 -5.40 16.73 32.95
N GLU A 673 -4.74 15.77 32.27
CA GLU A 673 -4.10 14.62 32.90
C GLU A 673 -3.12 15.08 33.99
N TYR A 674 -2.24 16.04 33.65
CA TYR A 674 -1.28 16.59 34.61
C TYR A 674 -1.96 17.29 35.80
N ARG A 675 -3.03 18.05 35.57
CA ARG A 675 -3.81 18.70 36.66
C ARG A 675 -4.45 17.67 37.58
N ILE A 676 -5.07 16.62 37.02
CA ILE A 676 -5.68 15.54 37.78
C ILE A 676 -4.60 14.81 38.61
N PHE A 677 -3.47 14.49 37.97
CA PHE A 677 -2.33 13.87 38.65
C PHE A 677 -1.84 14.71 39.82
N LYS A 678 -1.64 16.01 39.67
CA LYS A 678 -1.23 16.92 40.71
C LYS A 678 -2.28 17.07 41.82
N ASN A 679 -3.55 17.17 41.45
CA ASN A 679 -4.62 17.26 42.44
C ASN A 679 -4.82 15.95 43.23
N ASN A 680 -4.34 14.83 42.73
CA ASN A 680 -4.42 13.51 43.36
C ASN A 680 -3.08 13.09 44.00
N ASN A 681 -2.30 14.05 44.49
CA ASN A 681 -1.01 13.86 45.17
C ASN A 681 -0.01 13.02 44.35
N ASP A 682 0.14 13.32 43.09
CA ASP A 682 1.04 12.61 42.15
C ASP A 682 0.69 11.12 41.96
N VAL A 683 -0.55 10.73 42.23
CA VAL A 683 -1.06 9.38 41.97
C VAL A 683 -1.97 9.42 40.76
N ARG A 684 -1.69 8.59 39.75
CA ARG A 684 -2.64 8.42 38.64
C ARG A 684 -3.91 7.79 39.19
N PRO A 685 -5.09 8.38 38.93
CA PRO A 685 -6.35 7.76 39.30
C PRO A 685 -6.44 6.38 38.72
N SER A 686 -6.59 5.37 39.55
CA SER A 686 -6.95 4.03 39.08
C SER A 686 -8.43 4.02 38.73
N SER A 687 -8.78 4.42 37.54
CA SER A 687 -10.12 4.12 37.04
C SER A 687 -10.15 2.65 36.63
N GLY A 688 -11.19 1.95 37.00
CA GLY A 688 -11.37 0.53 36.68
C GLY A 688 -11.40 0.20 35.19
N ASN A 689 -11.28 1.19 34.31
CA ASN A 689 -11.27 1.10 32.84
C ASN A 689 -10.02 1.71 32.20
N GLY A 690 -8.89 1.70 32.90
CA GLY A 690 -7.55 1.93 32.32
C GLY A 690 -7.20 3.36 31.92
N PHE A 691 -8.15 4.18 31.51
CA PHE A 691 -7.96 5.60 31.21
C PHE A 691 -9.20 6.34 31.69
N GLY A 692 -9.06 7.12 32.76
CA GLY A 692 -10.15 7.88 33.31
C GLY A 692 -10.79 8.81 32.28
N SER A 693 -12.10 8.81 32.18
CA SER A 693 -12.89 9.66 31.28
C SER A 693 -12.63 11.15 31.44
N ASP A 694 -12.02 11.56 32.54
CA ASP A 694 -11.88 12.97 32.92
C ASP A 694 -10.82 13.74 32.12
N TYR A 695 -9.91 13.06 31.44
CA TYR A 695 -8.87 13.68 30.60
C TYR A 695 -8.75 13.05 29.20
N THR A 696 -9.66 12.14 28.89
CA THR A 696 -9.73 11.50 27.56
C THR A 696 -10.87 12.12 26.78
N ILE A 697 -10.56 12.72 25.64
CA ILE A 697 -11.51 13.42 24.80
C ILE A 697 -11.63 12.66 23.48
N PHE A 698 -12.88 12.36 23.08
CA PHE A 698 -13.15 11.91 21.72
C PHE A 698 -13.04 13.13 20.80
N THR A 699 -12.18 13.00 19.78
CA THR A 699 -11.89 14.08 18.84
C THR A 699 -12.14 13.63 17.41
N LEU A 700 -12.58 14.57 16.58
CA LEU A 700 -12.57 14.44 15.13
C LEU A 700 -11.31 15.12 14.61
N HIS A 701 -10.54 14.38 13.82
CA HIS A 701 -9.33 14.87 13.17
C HIS A 701 -9.62 15.15 11.70
N TYR A 702 -9.18 16.31 11.26
CA TYR A 702 -9.24 16.67 9.85
C TYR A 702 -7.85 16.63 9.28
N ARG A 703 -7.67 15.86 8.22
CA ARG A 703 -6.51 15.93 7.37
C ARG A 703 -6.93 16.55 6.05
N LEU A 704 -6.21 17.58 5.65
CA LEU A 704 -6.38 18.23 4.34
C LEU A 704 -5.02 18.33 3.68
N GLY A 705 -5.05 18.47 2.36
CA GLY A 705 -3.91 18.91 1.58
C GLY A 705 -3.57 20.36 1.92
N ASN A 706 -2.31 20.70 1.71
CA ASN A 706 -1.86 22.09 1.84
C ASN A 706 -1.20 22.51 0.53
N PRO A 707 -1.82 23.41 -0.26
CA PRO A 707 -1.25 23.87 -1.53
C PRO A 707 0.03 24.68 -1.38
N ASP A 708 0.34 25.16 -0.16
CA ASP A 708 1.55 25.94 0.13
C ASP A 708 2.73 25.07 0.60
N LEU A 709 2.61 23.73 0.51
CA LEU A 709 3.72 22.84 0.85
C LEU A 709 4.91 23.09 -0.08
N LYS A 710 6.08 23.18 0.53
CA LYS A 710 7.36 23.29 -0.15
C LYS A 710 7.98 21.90 -0.32
N PRO A 711 8.91 21.75 -1.28
CA PRO A 711 9.73 20.56 -1.33
C PRO A 711 10.45 20.30 0.01
N GLU A 712 10.53 19.05 0.40
CA GLU A 712 11.42 18.60 1.47
C GLU A 712 12.84 18.60 0.94
N GLU A 713 13.78 19.19 1.66
CA GLU A 713 15.18 19.26 1.27
C GLU A 713 16.06 18.46 2.22
N SER A 714 17.15 17.92 1.71
CA SER A 714 18.15 17.21 2.49
C SER A 714 19.57 17.52 2.05
N ASP A 715 20.47 17.60 3.02
CA ASP A 715 21.91 17.63 2.80
C ASP A 715 22.48 16.25 3.09
N ASN A 716 23.16 15.67 2.11
CA ASN A 716 23.74 14.33 2.20
C ASN A 716 25.26 14.43 2.13
N ALA A 717 25.93 13.68 2.97
CA ALA A 717 27.39 13.49 2.93
C ALA A 717 27.73 12.01 3.16
N THR A 718 28.58 11.47 2.30
CA THR A 718 29.04 10.07 2.39
C THR A 718 30.54 10.03 2.34
N PHE A 719 31.11 9.09 3.11
CA PHE A 719 32.54 8.76 3.07
C PHE A 719 32.68 7.24 3.10
N GLY A 720 33.61 6.71 2.33
CA GLY A 720 33.85 5.28 2.26
C GLY A 720 35.29 4.92 1.87
N VAL A 721 35.66 3.70 2.23
CA VAL A 721 36.89 3.04 1.83
C VAL A 721 36.51 1.78 1.07
N VAL A 722 37.06 1.58 -0.09
CA VAL A 722 36.83 0.41 -0.94
C VAL A 722 38.14 -0.32 -1.14
#